data_2b761537be5cc2268e956c97686d8433
#
_entry.id   2b761537be5cc2268e956c97686d8433
#
_cell.length_a   1.000
_cell.length_b   1.000
_cell.length_c   1.000
_cell.angle_alpha   90.00
_cell.angle_beta   90.00
_cell.angle_gamma   90.00
#
_symmetry.space_group_name_H-M   'P 1'
#
loop_
_entity.id
_entity.type
_entity.pdbx_description
1 polymer ?
#
loop_
_entity_poly.entity_id
_entity_poly.type
_entity_poly.pdbx_seq_one_letter_code
_entity_poly.pdbx_strand_id
1 'polypeptide(L)'
;FMVGASVGWGQMIPTYYKVAVGTDGDGSSAGSPIYKTNLETALSDAALSSLDSVIILLPEGVYSANAAPYFITKSSLAIIGEGDTSTVTIKSPVDIGLTNGGNVSFQKVHLTAKTSTGRGVVDIKSSKTTVSFSESKITIEGRGTGDSGSGACFGIVSQLTVNENTVNFINSRMYMSDGFERGLAFRDGGGHTLNFIGSKMEGPSAKSLYPYVIGICSWVGGTDNTNPVTYNIRNSVVDVNYYAIFAINQAGYTNAVNITIDNSSVTAWAALFLRGDLVNEAYPHNVAISNTHLYGRSYQNGPSDGFGTVVLDNCQNLTMTMDSKSSIVSENKAPIDSPITYMCVADVRKNTSGTWTFTSTDGSKALIQSKNDKYAPTLFFDDAGTNLEVLGVEYVEFKAENEKPCIVSIHKNGTLNNAASSLDVLLTNTTLEEGDKVIFPEGEYTLPMTLPLDKSITLQGAGQSQTIVNGHIFVNSPSTGSVTLTASDMTLKGTDNSSAHGLIGMIGTGKNIVKLTNCKLDGGAVTAQTAAVGVRMESVGAELSLTNTDIDVNYYGIGLRNKEQVLDITGGTFTAWGAIMTSAGSMSPSDGTLANTNTRITAKDATFISRTLLNGKSNSYGAVILQEKYNGVTADFTNCELRAVDGLDPLINATQATATDIRSYGNTITFTGCTLSSLEGTNNLPDGSNGYLHAGVIRLGWSGTDDKSEFADNTITINNSTLNGKEGENWVYSHREKEAKKYDKLTINGTVYDPASGLICYGEPDIQNKIDNAVAGETISVPAGEHAGFNVTTADVRIKGVYGKTIIKGTKKYTGSSIACISADKVTLMNLSFKSSTDGSNRPTALFVGGGTVEIDSCIFEDKLLQTGLYSEPGSTLKDATLLVHNSTFNVYDKNLLISAAVSYTHLTLPTIRL
;
A
#
# COMPACT_ATOMS: atom_id res chain seq x y z
N PHE A 1 -43.80 -12.89 25.19
CA PHE A 1 -42.66 -13.07 26.10
C PHE A 1 -42.72 -11.96 27.11
N MET A 2 -43.22 -12.22 28.29
CA MET A 2 -42.88 -11.42 29.45
C MET A 2 -41.37 -11.51 29.58
N VAL A 3 -40.63 -10.46 29.22
CA VAL A 3 -39.28 -10.30 29.71
C VAL A 3 -39.46 -10.08 31.20
N GLY A 4 -39.29 -11.13 31.94
CA GLY A 4 -39.33 -11.07 33.39
C GLY A 4 -38.20 -10.17 33.86
N ALA A 5 -38.50 -8.94 34.14
CA ALA A 5 -37.86 -8.25 35.23
C ALA A 5 -38.33 -8.96 36.50
N SER A 6 -37.66 -10.05 36.81
CA SER A 6 -37.76 -10.65 38.15
C SER A 6 -36.99 -9.79 39.14
N VAL A 7 -37.46 -8.60 39.38
CA VAL A 7 -37.22 -7.93 40.66
C VAL A 7 -38.35 -8.38 41.58
N GLY A 8 -38.02 -9.09 42.64
CA GLY A 8 -38.89 -9.78 43.60
C GLY A 8 -40.18 -9.07 43.88
N TRP A 9 -41.19 -9.33 43.10
CA TRP A 9 -42.57 -9.08 43.41
C TRP A 9 -43.01 -10.21 44.32
N GLY A 10 -43.05 -9.96 45.60
CA GLY A 10 -43.93 -10.75 46.43
C GLY A 10 -45.31 -10.74 45.76
N GLN A 11 -46.00 -11.83 45.68
CA GLN A 11 -47.27 -12.03 44.97
C GLN A 11 -48.26 -10.90 45.26
N MET A 12 -48.12 -9.74 44.58
CA MET A 12 -49.12 -8.70 44.59
C MET A 12 -50.18 -9.04 43.56
N ILE A 13 -51.33 -9.40 43.93
CA ILE A 13 -52.44 -9.65 43.01
C ILE A 13 -52.96 -8.29 42.55
N PRO A 14 -52.83 -7.91 41.25
CA PRO A 14 -53.31 -6.65 40.74
C PRO A 14 -54.83 -6.61 40.73
N THR A 15 -55.39 -5.42 40.92
CA THR A 15 -56.78 -5.21 40.67
C THR A 15 -57.08 -4.90 39.22
N TYR A 16 -58.04 -5.59 38.65
CA TYR A 16 -58.50 -5.45 37.30
C TYR A 16 -59.70 -4.54 37.15
N TYR A 17 -59.59 -3.47 36.41
CA TYR A 17 -60.74 -2.65 35.96
C TYR A 17 -60.93 -2.88 34.46
N LYS A 18 -62.14 -2.80 33.97
CA LYS A 18 -62.50 -2.86 32.55
C LYS A 18 -63.42 -1.69 32.21
N VAL A 19 -63.03 -0.93 31.16
CA VAL A 19 -63.82 0.22 30.69
C VAL A 19 -64.89 -0.27 29.75
N ALA A 20 -65.98 -0.71 30.26
CA ALA A 20 -67.18 -1.17 29.52
C ALA A 20 -68.39 -1.14 30.43
N VAL A 21 -69.58 -1.33 29.88
CA VAL A 21 -70.83 -1.59 30.68
C VAL A 21 -70.90 -3.09 30.93
N GLY A 22 -70.95 -3.45 32.20
CA GLY A 22 -71.07 -4.86 32.67
C GLY A 22 -71.37 -4.96 34.14
N THR A 23 -71.52 -6.18 34.64
CA THR A 23 -71.70 -6.44 36.06
C THR A 23 -70.32 -6.57 36.72
N ASP A 24 -70.09 -5.81 37.79
CA ASP A 24 -68.79 -5.83 38.48
C ASP A 24 -68.42 -7.22 38.98
N GLY A 25 -67.17 -7.64 38.64
CA GLY A 25 -66.52 -8.75 39.32
C GLY A 25 -65.83 -8.29 40.61
N ASP A 26 -64.98 -9.15 41.13
CA ASP A 26 -64.19 -8.87 42.34
C ASP A 26 -62.85 -8.16 42.06
N GLY A 27 -62.54 -7.95 40.78
CA GLY A 27 -61.30 -7.33 40.32
C GLY A 27 -60.08 -8.22 40.50
N SER A 28 -60.21 -9.48 40.85
CA SER A 28 -59.06 -10.38 41.13
C SER A 28 -58.39 -10.91 39.89
N SER A 29 -59.02 -10.77 38.73
CA SER A 29 -58.47 -11.24 37.44
C SER A 29 -59.07 -10.51 36.20
N ALA A 30 -58.48 -10.68 35.04
CA ALA A 30 -59.07 -10.19 33.79
C ALA A 30 -60.44 -10.79 33.45
N GLY A 31 -60.74 -11.97 33.99
CA GLY A 31 -62.03 -12.64 33.79
C GLY A 31 -63.12 -12.18 34.80
N SER A 32 -62.73 -11.49 35.88
CA SER A 32 -63.58 -10.95 36.86
C SER A 32 -63.29 -9.46 37.18
N PRO A 33 -63.29 -8.57 36.18
CA PRO A 33 -62.88 -7.17 36.37
C PRO A 33 -64.02 -6.36 37.06
N ILE A 34 -63.63 -5.23 37.67
CA ILE A 34 -64.57 -4.18 38.12
C ILE A 34 -64.80 -3.26 36.88
N TYR A 35 -66.03 -3.14 36.46
CA TYR A 35 -66.37 -2.35 35.29
C TYR A 35 -66.44 -0.85 35.61
N LYS A 36 -65.94 -0.04 34.67
CA LYS A 36 -65.94 1.42 34.72
C LYS A 36 -66.57 2.01 33.46
N THR A 37 -67.31 3.05 33.57
CA THR A 37 -68.10 3.66 32.50
C THR A 37 -67.25 4.35 31.48
N ASN A 38 -66.05 4.84 31.85
CA ASN A 38 -65.05 5.48 30.97
C ASN A 38 -63.64 5.40 31.58
N LEU A 39 -62.63 5.78 30.81
CA LEU A 39 -61.22 5.72 31.20
C LEU A 39 -60.90 6.72 32.31
N GLU A 40 -61.54 7.92 32.34
CA GLU A 40 -61.33 8.92 33.40
C GLU A 40 -61.75 8.38 34.76
N THR A 41 -62.91 7.73 34.86
CA THR A 41 -63.39 7.10 36.08
C THR A 41 -62.46 5.96 36.51
N ALA A 42 -62.02 5.13 35.57
CA ALA A 42 -61.06 4.06 35.85
C ALA A 42 -59.75 4.58 36.43
N LEU A 43 -59.21 5.65 35.88
CA LEU A 43 -57.95 6.29 36.30
C LEU A 43 -58.14 6.97 37.69
N SER A 44 -59.24 7.63 37.89
CA SER A 44 -59.59 8.25 39.19
C SER A 44 -59.73 7.22 40.32
N ASP A 45 -60.39 6.15 40.06
CA ASP A 45 -60.57 5.05 41.05
C ASP A 45 -59.23 4.30 41.27
N ALA A 46 -58.45 4.11 40.21
CA ALA A 46 -57.09 3.56 40.34
C ALA A 46 -56.18 4.44 41.21
N ALA A 47 -56.25 5.77 41.09
CA ALA A 47 -55.54 6.73 41.93
C ALA A 47 -55.92 6.64 43.42
N LEU A 48 -57.20 6.42 43.73
CA LEU A 48 -57.71 6.31 45.08
C LEU A 48 -57.54 4.90 45.65
N SER A 49 -57.24 3.91 44.83
CA SER A 49 -57.08 2.53 45.31
C SER A 49 -55.87 2.43 46.25
N SER A 50 -56.11 1.82 47.43
CA SER A 50 -55.06 1.47 48.40
C SER A 50 -54.22 0.26 47.96
N LEU A 51 -54.62 -0.39 46.88
CA LEU A 51 -53.93 -1.58 46.37
C LEU A 51 -52.62 -1.18 45.63
N ASP A 52 -51.62 -2.05 45.68
CA ASP A 52 -50.30 -1.75 45.21
C ASP A 52 -50.23 -1.62 43.70
N SER A 53 -51.05 -2.37 42.92
CA SER A 53 -51.09 -2.27 41.46
C SER A 53 -52.49 -2.37 40.86
N VAL A 54 -52.73 -1.71 39.74
CA VAL A 54 -54.00 -1.70 39.00
C VAL A 54 -53.76 -2.01 37.53
N ILE A 55 -54.60 -2.85 36.95
CA ILE A 55 -54.64 -3.12 35.51
C ILE A 55 -55.97 -2.61 34.96
N ILE A 56 -55.93 -1.75 33.96
CA ILE A 56 -57.11 -1.26 33.26
C ILE A 56 -57.16 -1.93 31.88
N LEU A 57 -58.19 -2.68 31.62
CA LEU A 57 -58.51 -3.33 30.36
C LEU A 57 -59.34 -2.39 29.50
N LEU A 58 -58.90 -2.16 28.26
CA LEU A 58 -59.57 -1.35 27.25
C LEU A 58 -60.06 -2.24 26.10
N PRO A 59 -61.40 -2.52 26.02
CA PRO A 59 -61.96 -3.10 24.82
C PRO A 59 -61.72 -2.25 23.58
N GLU A 60 -62.03 -2.79 22.40
CA GLU A 60 -62.01 -2.01 21.17
C GLU A 60 -62.84 -0.74 21.28
N GLY A 61 -62.28 0.38 20.86
CA GLY A 61 -62.96 1.68 20.93
C GLY A 61 -62.03 2.88 20.94
N VAL A 62 -62.62 4.07 20.92
CA VAL A 62 -61.91 5.34 21.01
C VAL A 62 -62.21 6.01 22.37
N TYR A 63 -61.18 6.23 23.16
CA TYR A 63 -61.23 6.81 24.50
C TYR A 63 -60.75 8.26 24.45
N SER A 64 -61.66 9.22 24.66
CA SER A 64 -61.34 10.66 24.66
C SER A 64 -61.71 11.24 26.03
N ALA A 65 -60.80 12.02 26.59
CA ALA A 65 -61.07 12.72 27.86
C ALA A 65 -62.07 13.85 27.65
N ASN A 66 -62.98 14.01 28.64
CA ASN A 66 -63.90 15.15 28.62
C ASN A 66 -63.19 16.48 28.88
N ALA A 67 -62.13 16.43 29.70
CA ALA A 67 -61.17 17.51 29.87
C ALA A 67 -59.76 16.95 29.61
N ALA A 68 -59.16 17.31 28.58
CA ALA A 68 -57.78 16.90 28.28
C ALA A 68 -56.82 17.60 29.25
N PRO A 69 -55.73 16.90 29.70
CA PRO A 69 -55.31 15.51 29.45
C PRO A 69 -55.91 14.47 30.40
N TYR A 70 -55.71 13.18 30.11
CA TYR A 70 -55.84 12.15 31.15
C TYR A 70 -54.72 12.27 32.18
N PHE A 71 -55.07 12.15 33.47
CA PHE A 71 -54.10 12.21 34.56
C PHE A 71 -53.82 10.83 35.15
N ILE A 72 -52.57 10.42 35.20
CA ILE A 72 -52.13 9.20 35.86
C ILE A 72 -51.31 9.57 37.10
N THR A 73 -51.81 9.22 38.25
CA THR A 73 -51.15 9.47 39.55
C THR A 73 -50.86 8.17 40.32
N LYS A 74 -51.33 7.03 39.81
CA LYS A 74 -51.12 5.70 40.42
C LYS A 74 -49.71 5.21 40.11
N SER A 75 -48.93 4.90 41.11
CA SER A 75 -47.52 4.52 41.02
C SER A 75 -47.25 3.15 40.37
N SER A 76 -48.25 2.28 40.29
CA SER A 76 -48.17 1.00 39.57
C SER A 76 -49.47 0.78 38.78
N LEU A 77 -49.42 1.10 37.49
CA LEU A 77 -50.56 1.06 36.59
C LEU A 77 -50.20 0.42 35.26
N ALA A 78 -51.05 -0.53 34.80
CA ALA A 78 -51.02 -1.02 33.44
C ALA A 78 -52.32 -0.71 32.70
N ILE A 79 -52.22 -0.21 31.47
CA ILE A 79 -53.35 -0.01 30.56
C ILE A 79 -53.15 -0.96 29.38
N ILE A 80 -54.09 -1.89 29.19
CA ILE A 80 -53.95 -2.97 28.22
C ILE A 80 -55.16 -2.95 27.28
N GLY A 81 -54.88 -2.84 25.97
CA GLY A 81 -55.89 -3.02 24.93
C GLY A 81 -56.25 -4.51 24.76
N GLU A 82 -57.54 -4.83 24.68
CA GLU A 82 -58.06 -6.19 24.48
C GLU A 82 -58.18 -6.53 22.97
N GLY A 83 -57.96 -5.57 22.05
CA GLY A 83 -57.96 -5.73 20.61
C GLY A 83 -56.59 -5.50 20.01
N ASP A 84 -56.57 -5.27 18.70
CA ASP A 84 -55.40 -4.80 17.99
C ASP A 84 -55.11 -3.33 18.32
N THR A 85 -53.83 -2.94 18.21
CA THR A 85 -53.38 -1.55 18.40
C THR A 85 -54.17 -0.53 17.58
N SER A 86 -54.71 -0.95 16.44
CA SER A 86 -55.52 -0.09 15.56
C SER A 86 -56.95 0.10 16.03
N THR A 87 -57.47 -0.77 16.91
CA THR A 87 -58.84 -0.79 17.36
C THR A 87 -59.03 -0.19 18.74
N VAL A 88 -57.94 -0.12 19.54
CA VAL A 88 -57.98 0.49 20.89
C VAL A 88 -57.21 1.81 20.87
N THR A 89 -57.91 2.94 20.79
CA THR A 89 -57.31 4.27 20.64
C THR A 89 -57.60 5.17 21.86
N ILE A 90 -56.56 5.71 22.47
CA ILE A 90 -56.62 6.81 23.43
C ILE A 90 -56.36 8.11 22.68
N LYS A 91 -57.43 8.90 22.48
CA LYS A 91 -57.40 10.13 21.67
C LYS A 91 -57.36 11.38 22.54
N SER A 92 -56.42 11.44 23.48
CA SER A 92 -56.17 12.59 24.34
C SER A 92 -54.77 12.53 24.90
N PRO A 93 -54.11 13.66 25.21
CA PRO A 93 -52.83 13.67 25.90
C PRO A 93 -52.94 12.97 27.27
N VAL A 94 -51.85 12.38 27.71
CA VAL A 94 -51.70 11.68 28.97
C VAL A 94 -50.64 12.33 29.84
N ASP A 95 -50.99 12.83 31.01
CA ASP A 95 -50.07 13.38 32.00
C ASP A 95 -49.77 12.34 33.08
N ILE A 96 -48.52 12.01 33.31
CA ILE A 96 -48.06 11.08 34.32
C ILE A 96 -47.36 11.86 35.44
N GLY A 97 -48.02 11.97 36.59
CA GLY A 97 -47.53 12.72 37.75
C GLY A 97 -47.57 11.88 39.00
N LEU A 98 -46.56 11.05 39.25
CA LEU A 98 -46.50 10.14 40.39
C LEU A 98 -45.81 10.83 41.58
N THR A 99 -46.37 10.67 42.80
CA THR A 99 -45.81 11.36 43.98
C THR A 99 -44.40 10.93 44.34
N ASN A 100 -44.07 9.65 44.19
CA ASN A 100 -42.73 9.11 44.52
C ASN A 100 -42.12 8.28 43.39
N GLY A 101 -42.49 8.57 42.12
CA GLY A 101 -42.14 7.74 41.00
C GLY A 101 -42.96 6.44 40.95
N GLY A 102 -42.57 5.54 40.03
CA GLY A 102 -43.28 4.25 39.87
C GLY A 102 -43.30 3.79 38.42
N ASN A 103 -44.19 2.84 38.13
CA ASN A 103 -44.27 2.16 36.84
C ASN A 103 -45.64 2.37 36.19
N VAL A 104 -45.66 2.91 35.01
CA VAL A 104 -46.85 3.00 34.14
C VAL A 104 -46.57 2.26 32.84
N SER A 105 -47.49 1.38 32.44
CA SER A 105 -47.33 0.65 31.18
C SER A 105 -48.55 0.76 30.27
N PHE A 106 -48.29 0.81 28.99
CA PHE A 106 -49.26 0.78 27.89
C PHE A 106 -48.98 -0.42 27.03
N GLN A 107 -49.94 -1.29 26.85
CA GLN A 107 -49.80 -2.46 25.98
C GLN A 107 -50.94 -2.53 24.98
N LYS A 108 -50.61 -2.74 23.73
CA LYS A 108 -51.58 -2.87 22.61
C LYS A 108 -52.56 -1.69 22.51
N VAL A 109 -52.09 -0.48 22.73
CA VAL A 109 -52.93 0.73 22.64
C VAL A 109 -52.34 1.73 21.64
N HIS A 110 -53.19 2.45 20.95
CA HIS A 110 -52.80 3.58 20.11
C HIS A 110 -53.07 4.89 20.86
N LEU A 111 -52.03 5.59 21.25
CA LEU A 111 -52.17 6.92 21.86
C LEU A 111 -51.99 7.96 20.76
N THR A 112 -52.94 8.86 20.63
CA THR A 112 -52.89 9.91 19.63
C THR A 112 -53.46 11.21 20.17
N ALA A 113 -52.84 12.34 19.87
CA ALA A 113 -53.38 13.64 20.27
C ALA A 113 -52.80 14.78 19.44
N LYS A 114 -53.55 15.86 19.36
CA LYS A 114 -52.99 17.19 19.06
C LYS A 114 -52.35 17.75 20.34
N THR A 115 -51.14 18.21 20.26
CA THR A 115 -50.44 18.74 21.41
C THR A 115 -50.17 20.22 21.28
N SER A 116 -49.93 20.95 22.36
CA SER A 116 -49.46 22.34 22.34
C SER A 116 -47.92 22.42 22.46
N THR A 117 -47.39 23.59 22.20
CA THR A 117 -45.96 23.84 22.43
C THR A 117 -45.49 23.41 23.82
N GLY A 118 -44.44 22.63 23.83
CA GLY A 118 -43.86 22.07 25.08
C GLY A 118 -44.55 20.88 25.68
N ARG A 119 -45.63 20.34 25.02
CA ARG A 119 -46.45 19.24 25.53
C ARG A 119 -46.28 18.01 24.63
N GLY A 120 -46.45 16.84 25.24
CA GLY A 120 -46.43 15.54 24.56
C GLY A 120 -47.79 14.87 24.43
N VAL A 121 -47.88 13.84 23.59
CA VAL A 121 -48.96 12.86 23.65
C VAL A 121 -48.90 12.17 25.00
N VAL A 122 -47.68 11.94 25.51
CA VAL A 122 -47.44 11.50 26.87
C VAL A 122 -46.45 12.44 27.57
N ASP A 123 -46.88 13.08 28.65
CA ASP A 123 -46.05 13.96 29.49
C ASP A 123 -45.66 13.27 30.78
N ILE A 124 -44.38 13.10 31.05
CA ILE A 124 -43.84 12.58 32.30
C ILE A 124 -43.43 13.76 33.19
N LYS A 125 -44.20 13.97 34.28
CA LYS A 125 -44.07 15.12 35.15
C LYS A 125 -43.52 14.78 36.55
N SER A 126 -43.05 13.57 36.74
CA SER A 126 -42.46 13.10 38.00
C SER A 126 -41.11 12.41 37.73
N SER A 127 -40.22 12.55 38.71
CA SER A 127 -38.94 11.85 38.72
C SER A 127 -39.10 10.35 39.05
N LYS A 128 -38.08 9.55 38.72
CA LYS A 128 -38.02 8.12 39.05
C LYS A 128 -39.19 7.32 38.50
N THR A 129 -39.73 7.75 37.37
CA THR A 129 -40.87 7.16 36.70
C THR A 129 -40.44 6.28 35.53
N THR A 130 -40.88 5.03 35.53
CA THR A 130 -40.72 4.15 34.39
C THR A 130 -42.02 4.11 33.59
N VAL A 131 -41.93 4.49 32.32
CA VAL A 131 -43.05 4.39 31.38
C VAL A 131 -42.71 3.38 30.30
N SER A 132 -43.55 2.37 30.16
CA SER A 132 -43.30 1.28 29.20
C SER A 132 -44.44 1.21 28.18
N PHE A 133 -44.03 1.12 26.91
CA PHE A 133 -44.91 0.86 25.78
C PHE A 133 -44.52 -0.48 25.16
N SER A 134 -45.49 -1.38 25.02
CA SER A 134 -45.27 -2.65 24.31
C SER A 134 -46.39 -2.89 23.30
N GLU A 135 -45.99 -3.30 22.12
CA GLU A 135 -46.92 -3.53 20.99
C GLU A 135 -47.91 -2.36 20.81
N SER A 136 -47.47 -1.13 21.07
CA SER A 136 -48.27 0.08 21.11
C SER A 136 -47.91 1.05 19.98
N LYS A 137 -48.78 2.01 19.71
CA LYS A 137 -48.58 3.06 18.74
C LYS A 137 -48.73 4.43 19.36
N ILE A 138 -47.88 5.38 19.04
CA ILE A 138 -48.01 6.80 19.34
C ILE A 138 -48.09 7.60 18.05
N THR A 139 -49.06 8.49 17.93
CA THR A 139 -49.19 9.40 16.81
C THR A 139 -49.32 10.84 17.28
N ILE A 140 -48.48 11.72 16.82
CA ILE A 140 -48.63 13.16 17.02
C ILE A 140 -49.51 13.67 15.85
N GLU A 141 -50.69 14.23 16.16
CA GLU A 141 -51.62 14.78 15.14
C GLU A 141 -51.34 16.26 14.84
N GLY A 142 -50.13 16.73 15.09
CA GLY A 142 -49.74 18.13 14.90
C GLY A 142 -50.13 19.04 16.07
N ARG A 143 -50.13 20.34 15.84
CA ARG A 143 -50.44 21.35 16.87
C ARG A 143 -51.95 21.53 17.04
N GLY A 144 -52.35 21.81 18.27
CA GLY A 144 -53.71 22.20 18.57
C GLY A 144 -54.10 23.53 17.93
N THR A 145 -55.38 23.70 17.62
CA THR A 145 -55.93 24.96 17.08
C THR A 145 -55.69 26.11 18.03
N GLY A 146 -55.01 27.19 17.52
CA GLY A 146 -54.69 28.38 18.32
C GLY A 146 -53.28 28.44 18.88
N ASP A 147 -52.46 27.37 18.72
CA ASP A 147 -51.04 27.42 19.11
C ASP A 147 -50.17 27.99 17.97
N SER A 148 -49.86 29.27 18.06
CA SER A 148 -48.96 29.97 17.13
C SER A 148 -47.49 29.95 17.58
N GLY A 149 -47.17 29.21 18.66
CA GLY A 149 -45.80 29.18 19.23
C GLY A 149 -44.79 28.51 18.27
N SER A 150 -43.58 28.97 18.32
CA SER A 150 -42.43 28.37 17.57
C SER A 150 -41.85 27.11 18.24
N GLY A 151 -42.41 26.67 19.37
CA GLY A 151 -41.86 25.54 20.13
C GLY A 151 -42.33 24.16 19.63
N ALA A 152 -41.61 23.14 20.06
CA ALA A 152 -41.84 21.74 19.66
C ALA A 152 -43.04 21.09 20.34
N CYS A 153 -43.72 20.22 19.65
CA CYS A 153 -44.65 19.23 20.13
C CYS A 153 -43.98 17.87 20.28
N PHE A 154 -44.38 17.02 21.18
CA PHE A 154 -43.69 15.77 21.51
C PHE A 154 -44.59 14.54 21.41
N GLY A 155 -44.00 13.39 21.06
CA GLY A 155 -44.64 12.10 21.27
C GLY A 155 -44.62 11.71 22.75
N ILE A 156 -43.42 11.57 23.28
CA ILE A 156 -43.19 11.35 24.71
C ILE A 156 -42.24 12.42 25.22
N VAL A 157 -42.54 13.09 26.31
CA VAL A 157 -41.62 14.07 26.87
C VAL A 157 -41.47 13.89 28.39
N SER A 158 -40.23 13.84 28.84
CA SER A 158 -39.90 14.03 30.25
C SER A 158 -39.72 15.53 30.46
N GLN A 159 -40.57 16.11 31.28
CA GLN A 159 -40.65 17.56 31.46
C GLN A 159 -39.45 18.14 32.24
N LEU A 160 -39.37 19.46 32.27
CA LEU A 160 -38.33 20.21 33.01
C LEU A 160 -38.32 19.81 34.48
N THR A 161 -37.12 19.76 35.06
CA THR A 161 -36.91 19.51 36.51
C THR A 161 -37.16 18.09 37.02
N VAL A 162 -37.45 17.14 36.14
CA VAL A 162 -37.62 15.73 36.56
C VAL A 162 -36.37 14.93 36.18
N ASN A 163 -36.03 13.93 36.99
CA ASN A 163 -34.80 13.14 36.88
C ASN A 163 -35.07 11.65 36.93
N GLU A 164 -34.12 10.85 36.44
CA GLU A 164 -34.07 9.40 36.58
C GLU A 164 -35.31 8.67 36.00
N ASN A 165 -35.88 9.21 34.93
CA ASN A 165 -37.02 8.57 34.27
C ASN A 165 -36.52 7.54 33.24
N THR A 166 -37.25 6.42 33.18
CA THR A 166 -37.01 5.37 32.17
C THR A 166 -38.19 5.30 31.23
N VAL A 167 -37.91 5.34 29.93
CA VAL A 167 -38.88 5.08 28.88
C VAL A 167 -38.49 3.78 28.17
N ASN A 168 -39.34 2.78 28.25
CA ASN A 168 -39.23 1.52 27.52
C ASN A 168 -40.20 1.55 26.33
N PHE A 169 -39.69 1.58 25.13
CA PHE A 169 -40.47 1.56 23.90
C PHE A 169 -40.13 0.27 23.15
N ILE A 170 -40.95 -0.76 23.34
CA ILE A 170 -40.63 -2.13 22.91
C ILE A 170 -41.66 -2.62 21.90
N ASN A 171 -41.19 -3.13 20.76
CA ASN A 171 -42.02 -3.63 19.65
C ASN A 171 -43.17 -2.67 19.30
N SER A 172 -42.88 -1.37 19.37
CA SER A 172 -43.87 -0.30 19.29
C SER A 172 -43.54 0.65 18.12
N ARG A 173 -44.53 1.48 17.72
CA ARG A 173 -44.36 2.42 16.64
C ARG A 173 -44.67 3.85 17.07
N MET A 174 -43.88 4.79 16.59
CA MET A 174 -44.16 6.22 16.75
C MET A 174 -44.23 6.88 15.38
N TYR A 175 -45.26 7.67 15.17
CA TYR A 175 -45.48 8.38 13.92
C TYR A 175 -45.66 9.88 14.17
N MET A 176 -44.93 10.68 13.41
CA MET A 176 -44.94 12.14 13.39
C MET A 176 -45.49 12.60 12.05
N SER A 177 -46.55 13.36 12.03
CA SER A 177 -47.25 13.65 10.79
C SER A 177 -46.69 14.88 10.03
N ASP A 178 -46.53 15.96 10.77
CA ASP A 178 -46.22 17.26 10.19
C ASP A 178 -45.96 18.31 11.30
N GLY A 179 -45.06 19.24 11.11
CA GLY A 179 -44.81 20.32 12.03
C GLY A 179 -43.48 20.24 12.81
N PHE A 180 -43.27 21.10 13.77
CA PHE A 180 -42.07 21.08 14.65
C PHE A 180 -42.17 19.98 15.70
N GLU A 181 -42.25 18.75 15.22
CA GLU A 181 -42.50 17.59 16.06
C GLU A 181 -41.23 16.91 16.52
N ARG A 182 -41.27 16.33 17.73
CA ARG A 182 -40.17 15.53 18.27
C ARG A 182 -40.77 14.23 18.83
N GLY A 183 -40.14 13.13 18.43
CA GLY A 183 -40.65 11.83 18.85
C GLY A 183 -40.57 11.62 20.35
N LEU A 184 -39.33 11.56 20.87
CA LEU A 184 -39.04 11.33 22.27
C LEU A 184 -38.08 12.38 22.79
N ALA A 185 -38.35 12.97 23.91
CA ALA A 185 -37.53 14.03 24.50
C ALA A 185 -37.33 13.88 26.03
N PHE A 186 -36.07 14.04 26.43
CA PHE A 186 -35.73 14.38 27.81
C PHE A 186 -35.36 15.86 27.87
N ARG A 187 -36.14 16.70 28.53
CA ARG A 187 -35.94 18.15 28.41
C ARG A 187 -34.94 18.72 29.38
N ASP A 188 -34.80 18.22 30.55
CA ASP A 188 -33.79 18.58 31.53
C ASP A 188 -33.61 17.41 32.50
N GLY A 189 -32.65 17.55 33.40
CA GLY A 189 -32.37 16.51 34.38
C GLY A 189 -31.38 15.45 33.94
N GLY A 190 -30.94 14.63 34.85
CA GLY A 190 -29.98 13.54 34.60
C GLY A 190 -30.56 12.17 34.96
N GLY A 191 -29.81 11.14 34.64
CA GLY A 191 -30.15 9.75 34.96
C GLY A 191 -31.28 9.16 34.12
N HIS A 192 -31.66 9.81 33.01
CA HIS A 192 -32.73 9.29 32.16
C HIS A 192 -32.24 8.10 31.32
N THR A 193 -33.14 7.14 31.12
CA THR A 193 -32.87 5.97 30.28
C THR A 193 -33.98 5.80 29.24
N LEU A 194 -33.57 5.66 27.97
CA LEU A 194 -34.41 5.20 26.88
C LEU A 194 -34.00 3.79 26.46
N ASN A 195 -34.93 2.86 26.45
CA ASN A 195 -34.83 1.57 25.80
C ASN A 195 -35.78 1.53 24.60
N PHE A 196 -35.24 1.73 23.40
CA PHE A 196 -35.96 1.71 22.13
C PHE A 196 -35.60 0.41 21.37
N ILE A 197 -36.44 -0.64 21.59
CA ILE A 197 -36.09 -2.00 21.20
C ILE A 197 -37.18 -2.60 20.31
N GLY A 198 -36.77 -3.17 19.15
CA GLY A 198 -37.67 -3.79 18.20
C GLY A 198 -38.71 -2.81 17.62
N SER A 199 -38.43 -1.54 17.68
CA SER A 199 -39.38 -0.47 17.49
C SER A 199 -39.14 0.38 16.25
N LYS A 200 -40.14 1.11 15.79
CA LYS A 200 -40.04 2.00 14.64
C LYS A 200 -40.51 3.40 14.96
N MET A 201 -39.69 4.40 14.59
CA MET A 201 -40.05 5.80 14.67
C MET A 201 -40.01 6.39 13.24
N GLU A 202 -41.10 6.98 12.84
CA GLU A 202 -41.27 7.50 11.47
C GLU A 202 -41.73 8.95 11.48
N GLY A 203 -41.03 9.79 10.75
CA GLY A 203 -41.46 11.14 10.42
C GLY A 203 -41.89 11.27 8.97
N PRO A 204 -42.26 12.48 8.52
CA PRO A 204 -42.53 12.71 7.11
C PRO A 204 -41.27 12.42 6.30
N SER A 205 -41.41 11.60 5.28
CA SER A 205 -40.34 11.31 4.29
C SER A 205 -40.14 12.45 3.29
N ALA A 206 -40.57 13.66 3.63
CA ALA A 206 -40.58 14.79 2.72
C ALA A 206 -39.16 15.15 2.24
N LYS A 207 -39.07 15.46 0.98
CA LYS A 207 -37.85 15.99 0.34
C LYS A 207 -37.49 17.42 0.79
N SER A 208 -38.18 17.93 1.82
CA SER A 208 -37.99 19.26 2.40
C SER A 208 -37.61 19.13 3.86
N LEU A 209 -36.67 19.93 4.32
CA LEU A 209 -36.32 20.05 5.72
C LEU A 209 -37.44 20.64 6.57
N TYR A 210 -38.36 21.38 5.94
CA TYR A 210 -39.46 21.98 6.65
C TYR A 210 -40.72 21.13 6.54
N PRO A 211 -41.38 20.86 7.66
CA PRO A 211 -41.01 21.18 9.06
C PRO A 211 -39.95 20.25 9.66
N TYR A 212 -39.16 20.73 10.61
CA TYR A 212 -38.08 20.01 11.27
C TYR A 212 -38.58 18.97 12.26
N VAL A 213 -38.51 17.71 11.87
CA VAL A 213 -38.89 16.59 12.78
C VAL A 213 -37.63 15.97 13.34
N ILE A 214 -37.55 15.91 14.69
CA ILE A 214 -36.45 15.25 15.41
C ILE A 214 -36.99 13.94 16.01
N GLY A 215 -36.26 12.87 15.86
CA GLY A 215 -36.64 11.56 16.40
C GLY A 215 -36.49 11.49 17.92
N ILE A 216 -35.29 11.24 18.37
CA ILE A 216 -34.92 11.13 19.80
C ILE A 216 -34.08 12.34 20.15
N CYS A 217 -34.40 13.04 21.21
CA CYS A 217 -33.68 14.21 21.63
C CYS A 217 -33.51 14.33 23.15
N SER A 218 -32.38 14.89 23.55
CA SER A 218 -32.18 15.37 24.92
C SER A 218 -31.60 16.78 24.92
N TRP A 219 -32.09 17.58 25.82
CA TRP A 219 -31.43 18.73 26.35
C TRP A 219 -31.06 18.41 27.77
N VAL A 220 -29.88 17.82 27.95
CA VAL A 220 -29.45 17.41 29.27
C VAL A 220 -28.99 18.60 30.04
N GLY A 221 -29.61 18.80 31.17
CA GLY A 221 -29.30 19.91 31.99
C GLY A 221 -30.03 19.95 33.27
N GLY A 222 -29.39 19.62 34.36
CA GLY A 222 -29.86 19.85 35.74
C GLY A 222 -28.68 19.90 36.68
N THR A 223 -28.58 20.94 37.49
CA THR A 223 -27.48 21.12 38.45
C THR A 223 -27.48 20.06 39.54
N ASP A 224 -28.58 19.34 39.72
CA ASP A 224 -28.80 18.51 40.88
C ASP A 224 -28.64 16.99 40.65
N ASN A 225 -28.40 16.57 39.40
CA ASN A 225 -28.23 15.14 39.10
C ASN A 225 -27.14 14.94 38.02
N THR A 226 -26.01 14.36 38.42
CA THR A 226 -24.87 14.06 37.57
C THR A 226 -24.94 12.71 36.90
N ASN A 227 -26.00 11.92 37.06
CA ASN A 227 -26.13 10.61 36.44
C ASN A 227 -26.25 10.74 34.91
N PRO A 228 -25.64 9.84 34.14
CA PRO A 228 -25.67 9.91 32.70
C PRO A 228 -27.08 9.70 32.11
N VAL A 229 -27.32 10.33 30.96
CA VAL A 229 -28.46 10.00 30.11
C VAL A 229 -28.08 8.85 29.20
N THR A 230 -28.90 7.82 29.13
CA THR A 230 -28.60 6.59 28.41
C THR A 230 -29.65 6.29 27.34
N TYR A 231 -29.20 6.06 26.12
CA TYR A 231 -30.00 5.59 24.99
C TYR A 231 -29.58 4.20 24.58
N ASN A 232 -30.48 3.24 24.63
CA ASN A 232 -30.32 1.88 24.13
C ASN A 232 -31.27 1.68 22.94
N ILE A 233 -30.76 1.76 21.73
CA ILE A 233 -31.49 1.60 20.47
C ILE A 233 -31.08 0.26 19.88
N ARG A 234 -31.99 -0.71 19.85
CA ARG A 234 -31.66 -2.06 19.38
C ARG A 234 -32.76 -2.64 18.49
N ASN A 235 -32.34 -3.34 17.44
CA ASN A 235 -33.23 -3.99 16.48
C ASN A 235 -34.34 -3.03 15.97
N SER A 236 -33.97 -1.77 15.71
CA SER A 236 -34.94 -0.69 15.56
C SER A 236 -34.71 0.15 14.31
N VAL A 237 -35.74 0.90 13.92
CA VAL A 237 -35.64 1.85 12.79
C VAL A 237 -36.06 3.25 13.31
N VAL A 238 -35.20 4.23 13.07
CA VAL A 238 -35.48 5.65 13.26
C VAL A 238 -35.33 6.34 11.89
N ASP A 239 -36.45 6.82 11.34
CA ASP A 239 -36.54 7.42 10.02
C ASP A 239 -37.30 8.75 10.09
N VAL A 240 -36.55 9.85 10.12
CA VAL A 240 -37.08 11.21 10.26
C VAL A 240 -36.41 12.17 9.28
N ASN A 241 -36.96 13.37 9.12
CA ASN A 241 -36.45 14.30 8.12
C ASN A 241 -35.29 15.18 8.60
N TYR A 242 -35.12 15.45 9.90
CA TYR A 242 -34.09 16.39 10.38
C TYR A 242 -32.97 15.71 11.18
N TYR A 243 -33.15 15.52 12.49
CA TYR A 243 -32.19 14.78 13.31
C TYR A 243 -32.81 13.48 13.83
N ALA A 244 -32.18 12.35 13.60
CA ALA A 244 -32.72 11.11 14.15
C ALA A 244 -32.39 10.96 15.63
N ILE A 245 -31.15 11.18 16.01
CA ILE A 245 -30.68 11.18 17.39
C ILE A 245 -29.95 12.50 17.63
N PHE A 246 -30.47 13.27 18.59
CA PHE A 246 -29.98 14.61 18.90
C PHE A 246 -29.75 14.74 20.41
N ALA A 247 -28.49 14.83 20.81
CA ALA A 247 -28.11 15.01 22.19
C ALA A 247 -27.30 16.30 22.37
N ILE A 248 -27.81 17.20 23.24
CA ILE A 248 -27.14 18.45 23.61
C ILE A 248 -26.87 18.46 25.10
N ASN A 249 -25.62 18.73 25.46
CA ASN A 249 -25.29 19.19 26.79
C ASN A 249 -25.35 20.72 26.80
N GLN A 250 -26.21 21.30 27.64
CA GLN A 250 -26.33 22.76 27.78
C GLN A 250 -25.34 23.30 28.79
N ALA A 251 -25.03 24.57 28.70
CA ALA A 251 -24.12 25.29 29.58
C ALA A 251 -24.47 25.10 31.09
N GLY A 252 -23.49 24.64 31.85
CA GLY A 252 -23.62 24.40 33.28
C GLY A 252 -24.09 23.01 33.69
N TYR A 253 -24.17 22.09 32.76
CA TYR A 253 -24.69 20.74 33.00
C TYR A 253 -23.58 19.66 32.90
N THR A 254 -23.63 18.72 33.85
CA THR A 254 -22.49 17.83 34.17
C THR A 254 -22.75 16.36 33.83
N ASN A 255 -23.66 16.08 32.90
CA ASN A 255 -24.09 14.70 32.65
C ASN A 255 -23.43 14.11 31.43
N ALA A 256 -22.86 12.93 31.56
CA ALA A 256 -22.44 12.11 30.41
C ALA A 256 -23.68 11.68 29.60
N VAL A 257 -23.46 11.51 28.28
CA VAL A 257 -24.46 10.91 27.39
C VAL A 257 -23.90 9.58 26.89
N ASN A 258 -24.62 8.49 27.19
CA ASN A 258 -24.27 7.15 26.74
C ASN A 258 -25.26 6.70 25.65
N ILE A 259 -24.80 6.38 24.48
CA ILE A 259 -25.59 5.96 23.32
C ILE A 259 -25.12 4.60 22.85
N THR A 260 -26.01 3.62 22.85
CA THR A 260 -25.76 2.32 22.21
C THR A 260 -26.75 2.14 21.07
N ILE A 261 -26.27 1.89 19.88
CA ILE A 261 -27.06 1.61 18.68
C ILE A 261 -26.61 0.26 18.15
N ASP A 262 -27.50 -0.72 18.21
CA ASP A 262 -27.17 -2.08 17.80
C ASP A 262 -28.23 -2.65 16.86
N ASN A 263 -27.80 -3.32 15.80
CA ASN A 263 -28.65 -3.97 14.80
C ASN A 263 -29.82 -3.08 14.34
N SER A 264 -29.52 -1.83 14.00
CA SER A 264 -30.53 -0.80 13.75
C SER A 264 -30.30 -0.02 12.46
N SER A 265 -31.31 0.69 12.00
CA SER A 265 -31.24 1.62 10.87
C SER A 265 -31.66 3.01 11.33
N VAL A 266 -30.79 4.00 11.10
CA VAL A 266 -31.01 5.39 11.52
C VAL A 266 -30.87 6.29 10.32
N THR A 267 -31.96 6.91 9.89
CA THR A 267 -32.05 7.73 8.68
C THR A 267 -32.60 9.11 9.02
N ALA A 268 -31.84 10.15 8.64
CA ALA A 268 -32.24 11.55 8.79
C ALA A 268 -31.38 12.46 7.93
N TRP A 269 -31.54 13.76 7.99
CA TRP A 269 -30.58 14.72 7.45
C TRP A 269 -29.22 14.65 8.20
N ALA A 270 -29.27 14.57 9.55
CA ALA A 270 -28.17 14.06 10.35
C ALA A 270 -28.67 12.88 11.21
N ALA A 271 -28.14 11.71 10.98
CA ALA A 271 -28.55 10.50 11.70
C ALA A 271 -28.15 10.59 13.19
N LEU A 272 -26.98 11.14 13.46
CA LEU A 272 -26.47 11.37 14.81
C LEU A 272 -25.95 12.80 14.92
N PHE A 273 -26.51 13.60 15.84
CA PHE A 273 -26.03 14.94 16.16
C PHE A 273 -25.74 15.02 17.66
N LEU A 274 -24.46 15.17 17.97
CA LEU A 274 -24.00 15.35 19.34
C LEU A 274 -23.43 16.77 19.50
N ARG A 275 -23.81 17.44 20.61
CA ARG A 275 -23.29 18.77 20.92
C ARG A 275 -22.91 18.88 22.39
N GLY A 276 -21.66 19.23 22.63
CA GLY A 276 -21.16 19.60 23.95
C GLY A 276 -21.42 21.05 24.31
N ASP A 277 -21.12 21.41 25.55
CA ASP A 277 -21.26 22.79 26.03
C ASP A 277 -20.13 23.70 25.50
N LEU A 278 -20.49 24.94 25.24
CA LEU A 278 -19.58 25.99 24.76
C LEU A 278 -18.73 26.64 25.88
N VAL A 279 -18.97 26.38 27.14
CA VAL A 279 -18.42 27.20 28.25
C VAL A 279 -17.60 26.41 29.27
N ASN A 280 -17.85 25.14 29.47
CA ASN A 280 -17.16 24.33 30.48
C ASN A 280 -16.81 22.93 30.03
N GLU A 281 -15.72 22.47 30.56
CA GLU A 281 -15.04 21.22 30.28
C GLU A 281 -15.95 19.99 30.36
N ALA A 282 -15.95 19.25 29.30
CA ALA A 282 -15.67 17.81 29.32
C ALA A 282 -16.65 16.89 30.00
N TYR A 283 -17.91 16.88 29.54
CA TYR A 283 -18.76 15.73 29.89
C TYR A 283 -18.65 14.71 28.76
N PRO A 284 -18.31 13.44 29.09
CA PRO A 284 -18.03 12.46 28.08
C PRO A 284 -19.31 12.07 27.32
N HIS A 285 -19.20 12.05 26.00
CA HIS A 285 -20.14 11.37 25.13
C HIS A 285 -19.57 9.99 24.84
N ASN A 286 -20.30 8.95 25.25
CA ASN A 286 -19.92 7.56 24.97
C ASN A 286 -20.90 6.97 23.95
N VAL A 287 -20.42 6.61 22.79
CA VAL A 287 -21.23 6.12 21.68
C VAL A 287 -20.69 4.75 21.22
N ALA A 288 -21.55 3.75 21.24
CA ALA A 288 -21.24 2.43 20.71
C ALA A 288 -22.20 2.08 19.57
N ILE A 289 -21.69 1.82 18.40
CA ILE A 289 -22.43 1.50 17.18
C ILE A 289 -22.00 0.12 16.71
N SER A 290 -22.96 -0.81 16.63
CA SER A 290 -22.73 -2.17 16.17
C SER A 290 -23.82 -2.63 15.19
N ASN A 291 -23.41 -3.30 14.12
CA ASN A 291 -24.31 -3.83 13.10
C ASN A 291 -25.40 -2.84 12.66
N THR A 292 -25.05 -1.57 12.49
CA THR A 292 -26.00 -0.47 12.36
C THR A 292 -25.72 0.34 11.08
N HIS A 293 -26.81 0.73 10.41
CA HIS A 293 -26.75 1.57 9.23
C HIS A 293 -27.17 3.00 9.56
N LEU A 294 -26.24 3.94 9.47
CA LEU A 294 -26.48 5.38 9.58
C LEU A 294 -26.57 6.01 8.20
N TYR A 295 -27.69 6.66 7.88
CA TYR A 295 -27.93 7.24 6.56
C TYR A 295 -28.31 8.72 6.65
N GLY A 296 -27.48 9.57 6.06
CA GLY A 296 -27.70 11.00 5.94
C GLY A 296 -28.41 11.36 4.64
N ARG A 297 -29.61 11.90 4.73
CA ARG A 297 -30.37 12.39 3.57
C ARG A 297 -29.94 13.76 3.12
N SER A 298 -30.02 13.98 1.80
CA SER A 298 -29.91 15.30 1.18
C SER A 298 -31.30 15.84 0.82
N TYR A 299 -31.51 17.13 0.97
CA TYR A 299 -32.76 17.81 0.66
C TYR A 299 -32.58 18.80 -0.48
N GLN A 300 -33.52 18.79 -1.45
CA GLN A 300 -33.44 19.64 -2.64
C GLN A 300 -33.64 21.15 -2.38
N ASN A 301 -34.21 21.51 -1.24
CA ASN A 301 -34.58 22.89 -0.93
C ASN A 301 -34.16 23.32 0.49
N GLY A 302 -33.17 22.67 1.07
CA GLY A 302 -32.66 23.04 2.39
C GLY A 302 -31.75 24.27 2.33
N PRO A 303 -31.72 25.09 3.37
CA PRO A 303 -30.83 26.26 3.42
C PRO A 303 -29.36 25.90 3.59
N SER A 304 -29.03 24.66 3.82
CA SER A 304 -27.67 24.17 3.92
C SER A 304 -27.63 22.65 3.74
N ASP A 305 -27.02 22.21 2.65
CA ASP A 305 -26.77 20.80 2.40
C ASP A 305 -25.51 20.31 3.15
N GLY A 306 -25.05 21.02 4.13
CA GLY A 306 -23.70 21.00 4.60
C GLY A 306 -23.40 20.29 5.90
N PHE A 307 -24.31 19.52 6.48
CA PHE A 307 -23.94 18.71 7.65
C PHE A 307 -23.70 17.25 7.25
N GLY A 308 -22.80 16.57 7.95
CA GLY A 308 -22.58 15.15 7.75
C GLY A 308 -23.73 14.28 8.28
N THR A 309 -23.66 12.99 7.98
CA THR A 309 -24.52 11.98 8.59
C THR A 309 -24.33 11.91 10.11
N VAL A 310 -23.09 12.13 10.56
CA VAL A 310 -22.70 12.31 11.95
C VAL A 310 -22.20 13.74 12.13
N VAL A 311 -22.73 14.43 13.14
CA VAL A 311 -22.30 15.78 13.51
C VAL A 311 -21.81 15.77 14.95
N LEU A 312 -20.57 16.19 15.16
CA LEU A 312 -19.91 16.29 16.46
C LEU A 312 -19.52 17.77 16.68
N ASP A 313 -20.31 18.47 17.51
CA ASP A 313 -20.12 19.89 17.75
C ASP A 313 -19.69 20.13 19.21
N ASN A 314 -18.44 20.52 19.41
CA ASN A 314 -17.86 20.80 20.73
C ASN A 314 -17.94 19.61 21.71
N CYS A 315 -17.83 18.40 21.19
CA CYS A 315 -17.86 17.18 22.00
C CYS A 315 -16.49 16.91 22.60
N GLN A 316 -16.28 17.28 23.85
CA GLN A 316 -15.02 16.99 24.56
C GLN A 316 -15.08 15.62 25.22
N ASN A 317 -13.94 14.90 25.28
CA ASN A 317 -13.84 13.55 25.82
C ASN A 317 -14.81 12.54 25.16
N LEU A 318 -15.02 12.64 23.85
CA LEU A 318 -15.80 11.67 23.08
C LEU A 318 -15.11 10.31 23.11
N THR A 319 -15.88 9.28 23.44
CA THR A 319 -15.50 7.89 23.19
C THR A 319 -16.53 7.28 22.24
N MET A 320 -16.18 7.11 20.99
CA MET A 320 -17.04 6.53 19.98
C MET A 320 -16.42 5.25 19.44
N THR A 321 -17.22 4.18 19.38
CA THR A 321 -16.81 2.91 18.77
C THR A 321 -17.78 2.53 17.67
N MET A 322 -17.27 1.98 16.59
CA MET A 322 -18.05 1.48 15.48
C MET A 322 -17.47 0.17 14.98
N ASP A 323 -18.31 -0.85 14.84
CA ASP A 323 -17.85 -2.14 14.35
C ASP A 323 -17.81 -2.22 12.81
N SER A 324 -17.16 -3.25 12.30
CA SER A 324 -16.98 -3.50 10.88
C SER A 324 -18.27 -3.90 10.12
N LYS A 325 -19.34 -4.24 10.84
CA LYS A 325 -20.66 -4.55 10.26
C LYS A 325 -21.55 -3.32 10.10
N SER A 326 -21.12 -2.21 10.65
CA SER A 326 -21.83 -0.95 10.58
C SER A 326 -21.45 -0.13 9.35
N SER A 327 -22.31 0.81 8.97
CA SER A 327 -22.06 1.70 7.83
C SER A 327 -22.55 3.12 8.11
N ILE A 328 -21.84 4.09 7.52
CA ILE A 328 -22.23 5.49 7.49
C ILE A 328 -22.30 5.90 6.01
N VAL A 329 -23.48 6.29 5.57
CA VAL A 329 -23.74 6.71 4.19
C VAL A 329 -24.30 8.11 4.17
N SER A 330 -23.73 9.00 3.37
CA SER A 330 -24.21 10.35 3.15
C SER A 330 -24.66 10.55 1.71
N GLU A 331 -25.87 11.03 1.47
CA GLU A 331 -26.33 11.40 0.13
C GLU A 331 -25.63 12.65 -0.40
N ASN A 332 -25.37 13.61 0.43
CA ASN A 332 -24.66 14.87 0.15
C ASN A 332 -24.76 15.37 -1.29
N LYS A 333 -25.97 15.75 -1.70
CA LYS A 333 -26.21 16.35 -3.03
C LYS A 333 -26.26 17.86 -2.89
N ALA A 334 -25.09 18.53 -2.79
CA ALA A 334 -25.10 19.98 -2.89
C ALA A 334 -25.51 20.42 -4.31
N PRO A 335 -26.28 21.51 -4.44
CA PRO A 335 -26.46 22.18 -5.71
C PRO A 335 -25.11 22.57 -6.31
N ILE A 336 -25.01 22.51 -7.63
CA ILE A 336 -23.77 22.80 -8.38
C ILE A 336 -23.19 24.18 -8.04
N ASP A 337 -24.03 25.10 -7.61
CA ASP A 337 -23.71 26.50 -7.31
C ASP A 337 -23.67 26.83 -5.82
N SER A 338 -23.68 25.81 -4.94
CA SER A 338 -23.57 26.04 -3.50
C SER A 338 -22.20 26.63 -3.16
N PRO A 339 -22.15 27.72 -2.38
CA PRO A 339 -20.89 28.25 -1.83
C PRO A 339 -20.26 27.34 -0.78
N ILE A 340 -20.95 26.26 -0.39
CA ILE A 340 -20.46 25.27 0.58
C ILE A 340 -19.47 24.37 -0.14
N THR A 341 -18.21 24.52 0.21
CA THR A 341 -17.08 23.85 -0.43
C THR A 341 -16.76 22.47 0.16
N TYR A 342 -17.44 22.07 1.21
CA TYR A 342 -17.16 20.82 1.92
C TYR A 342 -18.43 20.02 2.16
N MET A 343 -18.42 18.79 1.76
CA MET A 343 -19.45 17.81 2.03
C MET A 343 -18.76 16.64 2.70
N CYS A 344 -19.16 16.37 3.92
CA CYS A 344 -18.52 15.35 4.72
C CYS A 344 -19.52 14.27 5.15
N VAL A 345 -19.03 13.10 5.44
CA VAL A 345 -19.81 12.04 6.10
C VAL A 345 -19.93 12.32 7.59
N ALA A 346 -18.89 12.88 8.19
CA ALA A 346 -18.88 13.35 9.56
C ALA A 346 -18.40 14.81 9.64
N ASP A 347 -19.21 15.67 10.24
CA ASP A 347 -18.93 17.08 10.48
C ASP A 347 -18.45 17.25 11.93
N VAL A 348 -17.14 17.46 12.08
CA VAL A 348 -16.48 17.60 13.37
C VAL A 348 -16.18 19.09 13.58
N ARG A 349 -16.82 19.67 14.58
CA ARG A 349 -16.76 21.13 14.81
C ARG A 349 -16.09 21.46 16.12
N LYS A 350 -15.49 22.65 16.17
CA LYS A 350 -14.96 23.34 17.36
C LYS A 350 -14.37 22.33 18.35
N ASN A 351 -13.51 22.63 19.15
CA ASN A 351 -12.94 21.91 20.31
C ASN A 351 -13.36 20.43 20.54
N THR A 352 -13.92 19.74 19.54
CA THR A 352 -14.27 18.32 19.66
C THR A 352 -12.99 17.52 19.88
N SER A 353 -12.97 16.69 20.92
CA SER A 353 -11.80 15.91 21.31
C SER A 353 -12.22 14.51 21.79
N GLY A 354 -11.28 13.58 21.82
CA GLY A 354 -11.54 12.21 22.23
C GLY A 354 -11.14 11.20 21.18
N THR A 355 -11.78 10.05 21.17
CA THR A 355 -11.44 8.94 20.26
C THR A 355 -12.67 8.44 19.51
N TRP A 356 -12.49 8.16 18.21
CA TRP A 356 -13.42 7.40 17.41
C TRP A 356 -12.70 6.13 16.91
N THR A 357 -13.08 4.98 17.43
CA THR A 357 -12.43 3.70 17.14
C THR A 357 -13.29 2.84 16.23
N PHE A 358 -12.72 2.42 15.11
CA PHE A 358 -13.29 1.40 14.26
C PHE A 358 -12.72 0.04 14.65
N THR A 359 -13.59 -0.95 14.86
CA THR A 359 -13.18 -2.29 15.33
C THR A 359 -13.51 -3.37 14.33
N SER A 360 -12.62 -4.34 14.14
CA SER A 360 -12.86 -5.53 13.36
C SER A 360 -12.32 -6.75 14.10
N THR A 361 -13.09 -7.83 14.11
CA THR A 361 -12.69 -9.12 14.71
C THR A 361 -12.36 -10.17 13.65
N ASP A 362 -12.75 -9.95 12.40
CA ASP A 362 -12.68 -10.92 11.31
C ASP A 362 -12.02 -10.36 10.03
N GLY A 363 -11.43 -9.17 10.12
CA GLY A 363 -10.82 -8.49 8.98
C GLY A 363 -11.82 -7.79 8.04
N SER A 364 -13.13 -7.82 8.35
CA SER A 364 -14.12 -7.04 7.61
C SER A 364 -13.94 -5.54 7.89
N LYS A 365 -14.49 -4.69 7.01
CA LYS A 365 -14.33 -3.23 7.09
C LYS A 365 -15.68 -2.56 7.26
N ALA A 366 -15.75 -1.56 8.12
CA ALA A 366 -16.91 -0.68 8.19
C ALA A 366 -17.05 0.12 6.88
N LEU A 367 -18.27 0.27 6.37
CA LEU A 367 -18.55 1.02 5.16
C LEU A 367 -18.77 2.50 5.47
N ILE A 368 -17.95 3.38 4.87
CA ILE A 368 -18.17 4.82 4.85
C ILE A 368 -18.31 5.28 3.39
N GLN A 369 -19.46 5.79 3.06
CA GLN A 369 -19.82 6.12 1.68
C GLN A 369 -20.41 7.53 1.58
N SER A 370 -19.90 8.32 0.60
CA SER A 370 -20.59 9.49 0.08
C SER A 370 -21.13 9.16 -1.30
N LYS A 371 -22.39 9.54 -1.54
CA LYS A 371 -23.03 9.37 -2.85
C LYS A 371 -22.78 10.55 -3.80
N ASN A 372 -21.85 11.41 -3.48
CA ASN A 372 -21.48 12.54 -4.32
C ASN A 372 -20.12 12.32 -4.98
N ASP A 373 -20.11 12.12 -6.28
CA ASP A 373 -18.91 11.90 -7.09
C ASP A 373 -18.17 13.20 -7.45
N LYS A 374 -18.80 14.35 -7.35
CA LYS A 374 -18.17 15.63 -7.66
C LYS A 374 -17.17 16.09 -6.57
N TYR A 375 -17.50 15.80 -5.33
CA TYR A 375 -16.64 16.06 -4.19
C TYR A 375 -16.24 14.70 -3.62
N ALA A 376 -14.95 14.43 -3.61
CA ALA A 376 -14.45 13.23 -2.95
C ALA A 376 -15.09 13.07 -1.57
N PRO A 377 -15.43 11.86 -1.13
CA PRO A 377 -16.02 11.67 0.16
C PRO A 377 -15.04 12.15 1.24
N THR A 378 -15.18 13.40 1.63
CA THR A 378 -14.49 13.92 2.79
C THR A 378 -15.10 13.28 4.00
N LEU A 379 -14.33 12.53 4.76
CA LEU A 379 -14.88 11.88 5.96
C LEU A 379 -15.19 12.92 7.02
N PHE A 380 -14.27 13.83 7.24
CA PHE A 380 -14.44 14.90 8.22
C PHE A 380 -14.33 16.27 7.57
N PHE A 381 -15.22 17.15 7.96
CA PHE A 381 -14.96 18.56 8.01
C PHE A 381 -14.45 18.85 9.43
N ASP A 382 -13.24 19.35 9.54
CA ASP A 382 -12.61 19.69 10.81
C ASP A 382 -12.48 21.21 10.94
N ASP A 383 -13.16 21.77 11.90
CA ASP A 383 -13.01 23.19 12.26
C ASP A 383 -11.77 23.37 13.15
N ALA A 384 -11.11 24.50 13.05
CA ALA A 384 -9.88 24.76 13.79
C ALA A 384 -10.01 24.51 15.31
N GLY A 385 -9.09 23.75 15.87
CA GLY A 385 -9.02 23.45 17.31
C GLY A 385 -9.60 22.09 17.73
N THR A 386 -9.96 21.23 16.80
CA THR A 386 -10.38 19.86 17.13
C THR A 386 -9.18 18.96 17.46
N ASN A 387 -9.38 17.99 18.35
CA ASN A 387 -8.41 16.97 18.76
C ASN A 387 -9.06 15.58 18.83
N LEU A 388 -9.86 15.26 17.82
CA LEU A 388 -10.45 13.94 17.68
C LEU A 388 -9.42 12.97 17.11
N GLU A 389 -9.12 11.90 17.83
CA GLU A 389 -8.29 10.80 17.36
C GLU A 389 -9.16 9.73 16.70
N VAL A 390 -8.82 9.31 15.47
CA VAL A 390 -9.52 8.24 14.76
C VAL A 390 -8.63 7.01 14.69
N LEU A 391 -9.07 5.90 15.27
CA LEU A 391 -8.32 4.66 15.41
C LEU A 391 -8.94 3.51 14.60
N GLY A 392 -8.13 2.57 14.18
CA GLY A 392 -8.57 1.37 13.44
C GLY A 392 -9.10 1.69 12.04
N VAL A 393 -8.69 2.80 11.46
CA VAL A 393 -9.18 3.28 10.16
C VAL A 393 -8.77 2.36 8.99
N GLU A 394 -7.75 1.56 9.15
CA GLU A 394 -7.36 0.50 8.21
C GLU A 394 -8.44 -0.56 7.99
N TYR A 395 -9.41 -0.64 8.89
CA TYR A 395 -10.58 -1.51 8.79
C TYR A 395 -11.81 -0.82 8.20
N VAL A 396 -11.67 0.43 7.80
CA VAL A 396 -12.77 1.22 7.22
C VAL A 396 -12.66 1.21 5.71
N GLU A 397 -13.76 0.88 5.04
CA GLU A 397 -13.86 0.97 3.58
C GLU A 397 -14.54 2.29 3.20
N PHE A 398 -13.82 3.17 2.51
CA PHE A 398 -14.34 4.42 1.99
C PHE A 398 -14.75 4.23 0.53
N LYS A 399 -16.01 4.51 0.20
CA LYS A 399 -16.53 4.36 -1.15
C LYS A 399 -17.15 5.65 -1.69
N ALA A 400 -16.95 5.92 -2.98
CA ALA A 400 -17.72 6.90 -3.74
C ALA A 400 -19.04 6.29 -4.25
N GLU A 401 -19.92 7.10 -4.88
CA GLU A 401 -21.23 6.65 -5.38
C GLU A 401 -21.16 5.40 -6.28
N ASN A 402 -20.07 5.24 -7.03
CA ASN A 402 -19.83 4.08 -7.89
C ASN A 402 -19.26 2.85 -7.16
N GLU A 403 -19.35 2.79 -5.85
CA GLU A 403 -18.83 1.71 -5.01
C GLU A 403 -17.33 1.45 -5.12
N LYS A 404 -16.56 2.38 -5.69
CA LYS A 404 -15.11 2.27 -5.73
C LYS A 404 -14.51 2.62 -4.37
N PRO A 405 -13.58 1.81 -3.87
CA PRO A 405 -12.82 2.17 -2.67
C PRO A 405 -12.10 3.51 -2.83
N CYS A 406 -12.01 4.28 -1.78
CA CYS A 406 -11.33 5.59 -1.79
C CYS A 406 -9.94 5.51 -1.18
N ILE A 407 -9.03 6.34 -1.72
CA ILE A 407 -7.73 6.62 -1.09
C ILE A 407 -7.98 7.48 0.15
N VAL A 408 -7.31 7.14 1.24
CA VAL A 408 -7.50 7.82 2.53
C VAL A 408 -6.20 8.49 2.96
N SER A 409 -6.25 9.75 3.34
CA SER A 409 -5.14 10.48 3.98
C SER A 409 -5.41 10.64 5.48
N ILE A 410 -4.41 10.32 6.29
CA ILE A 410 -4.47 10.34 7.77
C ILE A 410 -3.29 11.15 8.29
N HIS A 411 -3.56 12.09 9.19
CA HIS A 411 -2.50 12.82 9.88
C HIS A 411 -1.69 11.92 10.83
N LYS A 412 -0.50 12.37 11.19
CA LYS A 412 0.40 11.64 12.11
C LYS A 412 -0.25 11.27 13.46
N ASN A 413 -1.18 12.06 13.94
CA ASN A 413 -1.93 11.83 15.18
C ASN A 413 -3.07 10.81 15.03
N GLY A 414 -3.29 10.24 13.83
CA GLY A 414 -4.35 9.29 13.53
C GLY A 414 -5.67 9.92 13.08
N THR A 415 -5.78 11.26 13.04
CA THR A 415 -6.99 11.90 12.52
C THR A 415 -7.06 11.79 11.01
N LEU A 416 -8.27 11.56 10.50
CA LEU A 416 -8.50 11.54 9.05
C LEU A 416 -8.41 12.96 8.49
N ASN A 417 -7.54 13.12 7.50
CA ASN A 417 -7.41 14.38 6.77
C ASN A 417 -8.44 14.43 5.63
N ASN A 418 -8.40 13.44 4.74
CA ASN A 418 -9.33 13.38 3.61
C ASN A 418 -9.46 11.95 3.05
N ALA A 419 -10.50 11.74 2.23
CA ALA A 419 -10.69 10.54 1.43
C ALA A 419 -11.14 10.92 0.01
N ALA A 420 -10.62 10.25 -1.01
CA ALA A 420 -10.92 10.54 -2.41
C ALA A 420 -10.97 9.27 -3.25
N SER A 421 -11.82 9.27 -4.29
CA SER A 421 -11.90 8.17 -5.25
C SER A 421 -10.73 8.14 -6.23
N SER A 422 -10.00 9.23 -6.36
CA SER A 422 -8.81 9.33 -7.20
C SER A 422 -7.70 10.10 -6.49
N LEU A 423 -6.46 9.79 -6.86
CA LEU A 423 -5.28 10.42 -6.27
C LEU A 423 -5.17 11.90 -6.65
N ASP A 424 -5.58 12.25 -7.85
CA ASP A 424 -5.61 13.65 -8.31
C ASP A 424 -6.53 14.52 -7.43
N VAL A 425 -7.73 14.04 -7.17
CA VAL A 425 -8.68 14.73 -6.29
C VAL A 425 -8.16 14.82 -4.86
N LEU A 426 -7.53 13.75 -4.34
CA LEU A 426 -6.92 13.79 -3.00
C LEU A 426 -5.85 14.88 -2.92
N LEU A 427 -4.91 14.88 -3.85
CA LEU A 427 -3.77 15.81 -3.84
C LEU A 427 -4.18 17.26 -4.13
N THR A 428 -5.23 17.48 -4.90
CA THR A 428 -5.75 18.83 -5.19
C THR A 428 -6.46 19.44 -3.98
N ASN A 429 -7.19 18.62 -3.23
CA ASN A 429 -8.04 19.08 -2.13
C ASN A 429 -7.43 18.88 -0.74
N THR A 430 -6.21 18.34 -0.67
CA THR A 430 -5.57 17.98 0.60
C THR A 430 -4.15 18.47 0.63
N THR A 431 -3.79 19.22 1.67
CA THR A 431 -2.39 19.51 1.98
C THR A 431 -1.85 18.36 2.82
N LEU A 432 -0.85 17.64 2.30
CA LEU A 432 -0.14 16.65 3.07
C LEU A 432 0.79 17.33 4.07
N GLU A 433 0.80 16.86 5.31
CA GLU A 433 1.63 17.38 6.40
C GLU A 433 2.75 16.40 6.78
N GLU A 434 3.67 16.87 7.62
CA GLU A 434 4.80 16.05 8.09
C GLU A 434 4.31 14.84 8.89
N GLY A 435 4.59 13.65 8.39
CA GLY A 435 4.24 12.38 9.00
C GLY A 435 2.86 11.84 8.60
N ASP A 436 2.20 12.45 7.63
CA ASP A 436 0.94 11.93 7.10
C ASP A 436 1.09 10.56 6.45
N LYS A 437 0.01 9.78 6.52
CA LYS A 437 -0.11 8.47 5.91
C LYS A 437 -1.21 8.47 4.85
N VAL A 438 -0.89 8.02 3.65
CA VAL A 438 -1.85 7.82 2.56
C VAL A 438 -2.07 6.32 2.35
N ILE A 439 -3.30 5.86 2.48
CA ILE A 439 -3.70 4.46 2.35
C ILE A 439 -4.42 4.28 1.01
N PHE A 440 -3.93 3.35 0.23
CA PHE A 440 -4.49 2.99 -1.07
C PHE A 440 -5.20 1.64 -0.98
N PRO A 441 -6.49 1.57 -1.23
CA PRO A 441 -7.17 0.29 -1.43
C PRO A 441 -6.65 -0.46 -2.65
N GLU A 442 -7.18 -1.65 -2.89
CA GLU A 442 -6.98 -2.35 -4.16
C GLU A 442 -7.43 -1.49 -5.34
N GLY A 443 -6.58 -1.38 -6.35
CA GLY A 443 -6.88 -0.59 -7.56
C GLY A 443 -5.64 -0.06 -8.24
N GLU A 444 -5.86 0.61 -9.36
CA GLU A 444 -4.83 1.30 -10.14
C GLU A 444 -5.07 2.81 -10.06
N TYR A 445 -4.04 3.54 -9.65
CA TYR A 445 -4.08 4.98 -9.38
C TYR A 445 -3.02 5.67 -10.22
N THR A 446 -3.27 6.88 -10.66
CA THR A 446 -2.32 7.66 -11.46
C THR A 446 -1.97 8.96 -10.75
N LEU A 447 -0.69 9.22 -10.56
CA LEU A 447 -0.19 10.52 -10.17
C LEU A 447 -0.38 11.50 -11.34
N PRO A 448 -0.95 12.68 -11.11
CA PRO A 448 -1.20 13.64 -12.20
C PRO A 448 0.10 14.12 -12.87
N MET A 449 1.16 14.13 -12.12
CA MET A 449 2.54 14.42 -12.54
C MET A 449 3.51 13.71 -11.59
N THR A 450 4.72 14.18 -11.50
CA THR A 450 5.64 13.78 -10.43
C THR A 450 5.13 14.31 -9.09
N LEU A 451 5.11 13.45 -8.07
CA LEU A 451 4.78 13.84 -6.70
C LEU A 451 6.05 14.33 -5.97
N PRO A 452 6.24 15.63 -5.78
CA PRO A 452 7.34 16.15 -4.99
C PRO A 452 7.00 16.05 -3.50
N LEU A 453 7.87 15.40 -2.74
CA LEU A 453 7.74 15.27 -1.28
C LEU A 453 8.85 16.09 -0.61
N ASP A 454 8.48 17.19 0.02
CA ASP A 454 9.33 18.01 0.89
C ASP A 454 9.07 17.74 2.39
N LYS A 455 8.22 16.80 2.68
CA LYS A 455 7.80 16.33 4.01
C LYS A 455 7.84 14.81 4.06
N SER A 456 7.99 14.28 5.26
CA SER A 456 7.98 12.85 5.48
C SER A 456 6.57 12.29 5.37
N ILE A 457 6.37 11.32 4.49
CA ILE A 457 5.05 10.75 4.17
C ILE A 457 5.14 9.22 4.18
N THR A 458 4.08 8.58 4.62
CA THR A 458 3.90 7.14 4.50
C THR A 458 2.85 6.81 3.44
N LEU A 459 3.18 5.91 2.51
CA LEU A 459 2.27 5.36 1.51
C LEU A 459 2.02 3.89 1.83
N GLN A 460 0.78 3.46 1.92
CA GLN A 460 0.45 2.07 2.19
C GLN A 460 -0.57 1.56 1.18
N GLY A 461 -0.24 0.49 0.49
CA GLY A 461 -1.16 -0.23 -0.40
C GLY A 461 -1.89 -1.39 0.30
N ALA A 462 -2.75 -2.06 -0.43
CA ALA A 462 -3.44 -3.28 -0.01
C ALA A 462 -2.61 -4.56 -0.28
N GLY A 463 -1.62 -4.47 -1.15
CA GLY A 463 -0.72 -5.55 -1.54
C GLY A 463 0.04 -5.19 -2.81
N GLN A 464 1.21 -5.78 -3.01
CA GLN A 464 2.07 -5.49 -4.17
C GLN A 464 1.37 -5.70 -5.52
N SER A 465 0.53 -6.74 -5.65
CA SER A 465 -0.24 -7.00 -6.86
C SER A 465 -1.63 -6.36 -6.88
N GLN A 466 -2.07 -5.81 -5.77
CA GLN A 466 -3.41 -5.27 -5.60
C GLN A 466 -3.46 -3.74 -5.75
N THR A 467 -2.42 -3.04 -5.30
CA THR A 467 -2.34 -1.58 -5.42
C THR A 467 -1.24 -1.19 -6.40
N ILE A 468 -1.61 -0.54 -7.48
CA ILE A 468 -0.69 -0.06 -8.52
C ILE A 468 -0.81 1.47 -8.58
N VAL A 469 0.31 2.16 -8.38
CA VAL A 469 0.39 3.62 -8.52
C VAL A 469 1.27 3.95 -9.72
N ASN A 470 0.68 4.54 -10.76
CA ASN A 470 1.39 4.96 -11.96
C ASN A 470 1.96 6.36 -11.76
N GLY A 471 3.27 6.51 -11.97
CA GLY A 471 3.94 7.82 -11.91
C GLY A 471 5.29 7.80 -11.20
N HIS A 472 5.74 8.97 -10.78
CA HIS A 472 7.07 9.20 -10.21
C HIS A 472 6.98 9.96 -8.89
N ILE A 473 7.87 9.65 -7.94
CA ILE A 473 7.94 10.31 -6.63
C ILE A 473 9.31 10.93 -6.45
N PHE A 474 9.37 12.20 -6.10
CA PHE A 474 10.62 12.89 -5.77
C PHE A 474 10.68 13.23 -4.29
N VAL A 475 11.63 12.64 -3.61
CA VAL A 475 11.95 12.99 -2.22
C VAL A 475 12.97 14.11 -2.25
N ASN A 476 12.57 15.30 -1.84
CA ASN A 476 13.32 16.54 -2.00
C ASN A 476 13.50 17.24 -0.66
N SER A 477 14.48 16.82 0.10
CA SER A 477 14.77 17.40 1.40
C SER A 477 15.38 18.79 1.28
N PRO A 478 14.92 19.77 2.07
CA PRO A 478 15.57 21.07 2.18
C PRO A 478 16.97 20.96 2.81
N SER A 479 17.82 21.95 2.60
CA SER A 479 19.24 21.92 2.97
C SER A 479 19.54 21.63 4.45
N THR A 480 18.62 21.91 5.34
CA THR A 480 18.79 21.77 6.80
C THR A 480 17.94 20.66 7.42
N GLY A 481 17.24 19.88 6.61
CA GLY A 481 16.29 18.88 7.08
C GLY A 481 16.55 17.47 6.56
N SER A 482 15.69 16.56 6.97
CA SER A 482 15.57 15.23 6.38
C SER A 482 14.13 14.97 6.00
N VAL A 483 13.92 14.30 4.87
CA VAL A 483 12.60 13.85 4.41
C VAL A 483 12.61 12.33 4.28
N THR A 484 11.61 11.69 4.85
CA THR A 484 11.45 10.23 4.80
C THR A 484 10.21 9.85 4.01
N LEU A 485 10.40 9.09 2.94
CA LEU A 485 9.33 8.35 2.29
C LEU A 485 9.33 6.91 2.83
N THR A 486 8.23 6.50 3.42
CA THR A 486 7.98 5.09 3.73
C THR A 486 6.88 4.58 2.81
N ALA A 487 7.09 3.46 2.12
CA ALA A 487 6.04 2.85 1.31
C ALA A 487 5.97 1.34 1.57
N SER A 488 4.75 0.80 1.57
CA SER A 488 4.54 -0.64 1.75
C SER A 488 3.38 -1.17 0.90
N ASP A 489 3.50 -2.46 0.56
CA ASP A 489 2.42 -3.27 0.00
C ASP A 489 1.81 -2.68 -1.29
N MET A 490 2.66 -2.23 -2.22
CA MET A 490 2.21 -1.59 -3.46
C MET A 490 3.21 -1.73 -4.61
N THR A 491 2.73 -1.53 -5.83
CA THR A 491 3.56 -1.35 -7.01
C THR A 491 3.59 0.12 -7.43
N LEU A 492 4.78 0.70 -7.57
CA LEU A 492 4.98 1.96 -8.27
C LEU A 492 5.40 1.65 -9.70
N LYS A 493 4.61 2.09 -10.67
CA LYS A 493 4.80 1.79 -12.09
C LYS A 493 5.17 3.03 -12.89
N GLY A 494 6.21 2.90 -13.72
CA GLY A 494 6.64 3.96 -14.62
C GLY A 494 5.58 4.28 -15.68
N THR A 495 5.34 5.56 -15.93
CA THR A 495 4.43 5.99 -16.97
C THR A 495 5.24 6.53 -18.10
N ASP A 496 5.66 7.41 -18.57
CA ASP A 496 6.38 7.78 -19.76
C ASP A 496 7.83 8.25 -19.49
N ASN A 497 8.45 8.76 -20.50
CA ASN A 497 9.88 9.06 -20.54
C ASN A 497 10.29 10.40 -19.91
N SER A 498 9.42 11.08 -19.19
CA SER A 498 9.65 12.47 -18.81
C SER A 498 10.50 12.67 -17.55
N SER A 499 10.74 11.63 -16.77
CA SER A 499 11.47 11.76 -15.51
C SER A 499 12.98 11.46 -15.67
N ALA A 500 13.80 12.48 -15.53
CA ALA A 500 15.26 12.32 -15.48
C ALA A 500 15.75 11.65 -14.18
N HIS A 501 14.88 11.43 -13.17
CA HIS A 501 15.26 10.98 -11.83
C HIS A 501 14.76 9.59 -11.46
N GLY A 502 14.16 8.84 -12.39
CA GLY A 502 13.66 7.49 -12.16
C GLY A 502 12.25 7.45 -11.53
N LEU A 503 11.82 6.25 -11.10
CA LEU A 503 10.53 6.08 -10.42
C LEU A 503 10.53 6.75 -9.06
N ILE A 504 11.64 6.62 -8.32
CA ILE A 504 11.87 7.36 -7.08
C ILE A 504 13.19 8.11 -7.21
N GLY A 505 13.11 9.44 -7.17
CA GLY A 505 14.27 10.34 -7.15
C GLY A 505 14.52 10.88 -5.75
N MET A 506 15.70 10.62 -5.19
CA MET A 506 16.14 11.18 -3.92
C MET A 506 17.00 12.42 -4.22
N ILE A 507 16.32 13.53 -4.48
CA ILE A 507 16.92 14.80 -4.94
C ILE A 507 16.95 15.82 -3.81
N GLY A 508 17.63 16.93 -4.02
CA GLY A 508 17.72 18.00 -3.01
C GLY A 508 19.05 18.01 -2.27
N THR A 509 19.21 18.99 -1.41
CA THR A 509 20.48 19.28 -0.72
C THR A 509 20.55 18.75 0.70
N GLY A 510 19.41 18.40 1.30
CA GLY A 510 19.32 17.77 2.61
C GLY A 510 19.33 16.23 2.54
N LYS A 511 19.13 15.58 3.67
CA LYS A 511 19.15 14.14 3.78
C LYS A 511 17.81 13.55 3.34
N ASN A 512 17.81 12.69 2.34
CA ASN A 512 16.65 11.93 1.90
C ASN A 512 16.72 10.48 2.41
N ILE A 513 15.61 9.98 2.89
CA ILE A 513 15.47 8.61 3.40
C ILE A 513 14.28 7.96 2.69
N VAL A 514 14.49 6.78 2.11
CA VAL A 514 13.43 5.99 1.47
C VAL A 514 13.42 4.59 2.08
N LYS A 515 12.26 4.14 2.51
CA LYS A 515 12.03 2.81 3.08
C LYS A 515 10.90 2.13 2.33
N LEU A 516 11.18 1.03 1.65
CA LEU A 516 10.18 0.25 0.91
C LEU A 516 10.07 -1.14 1.51
N THR A 517 8.85 -1.60 1.74
CA THR A 517 8.57 -2.94 2.27
C THR A 517 7.48 -3.61 1.46
N ASN A 518 7.71 -4.83 0.98
CA ASN A 518 6.78 -5.57 0.12
C ASN A 518 6.31 -4.76 -1.09
N CYS A 519 7.20 -3.97 -1.70
CA CYS A 519 6.89 -3.12 -2.84
C CYS A 519 7.44 -3.71 -4.15
N LYS A 520 6.88 -3.25 -5.26
CA LYS A 520 7.48 -3.45 -6.58
C LYS A 520 7.69 -2.09 -7.27
N LEU A 521 8.88 -1.88 -7.80
CA LEU A 521 9.16 -0.79 -8.73
C LEU A 521 9.19 -1.36 -10.14
N ASP A 522 8.20 -1.04 -10.95
CA ASP A 522 8.00 -1.57 -12.30
C ASP A 522 8.21 -0.46 -13.34
N GLY A 523 9.29 -0.56 -14.11
CA GLY A 523 9.58 0.39 -15.18
C GLY A 523 8.60 0.35 -16.35
N GLY A 524 7.74 -0.67 -16.43
CA GLY A 524 6.77 -0.83 -17.50
C GLY A 524 7.42 -0.85 -18.88
N ALA A 525 6.84 -0.13 -19.84
CA ALA A 525 7.33 0.01 -21.20
C ALA A 525 8.35 1.14 -21.40
N VAL A 526 8.86 1.74 -20.32
CA VAL A 526 9.81 2.86 -20.40
C VAL A 526 11.15 2.36 -20.93
N THR A 527 11.53 2.77 -22.13
CA THR A 527 12.76 2.33 -22.81
C THR A 527 13.87 3.39 -22.80
N ALA A 528 13.56 4.64 -22.49
CA ALA A 528 14.57 5.70 -22.43
C ALA A 528 15.51 5.48 -21.24
N GLN A 529 16.82 5.51 -21.49
CA GLN A 529 17.83 5.23 -20.47
C GLN A 529 17.70 6.07 -19.20
N THR A 530 17.43 7.36 -19.34
CA THR A 530 17.37 8.29 -18.22
C THR A 530 16.14 8.14 -17.34
N ALA A 531 15.03 7.68 -17.90
CA ALA A 531 13.76 7.53 -17.20
C ALA A 531 13.54 6.10 -16.66
N ALA A 532 14.27 5.13 -17.19
CA ALA A 532 14.11 3.72 -16.84
C ALA A 532 14.96 3.29 -15.64
N VAL A 533 14.98 4.12 -14.59
CA VAL A 533 15.69 3.88 -13.33
C VAL A 533 14.70 3.65 -12.22
N GLY A 534 14.93 2.65 -11.37
CA GLY A 534 14.08 2.37 -10.21
C GLY A 534 14.22 3.45 -9.13
N VAL A 535 15.34 3.46 -8.41
CA VAL A 535 15.64 4.48 -7.41
C VAL A 535 16.95 5.20 -7.78
N ARG A 536 16.91 6.53 -7.77
CA ARG A 536 18.08 7.35 -8.04
C ARG A 536 18.45 8.19 -6.82
N MET A 537 19.57 7.86 -6.19
CA MET A 537 20.08 8.51 -5.00
C MET A 537 21.03 9.64 -5.40
N GLU A 538 20.55 10.90 -5.39
CA GLU A 538 21.34 12.06 -5.81
C GLU A 538 21.78 12.97 -4.67
N SER A 539 21.15 12.88 -3.49
CA SER A 539 21.54 13.68 -2.33
C SER A 539 22.70 13.06 -1.55
N VAL A 540 23.50 13.91 -0.91
CA VAL A 540 24.54 13.50 0.02
C VAL A 540 23.89 12.80 1.23
N GLY A 541 24.48 11.69 1.69
CA GLY A 541 23.98 10.96 2.86
C GLY A 541 22.59 10.35 2.68
N ALA A 542 22.13 10.17 1.44
CA ALA A 542 20.84 9.51 1.19
C ALA A 542 20.82 8.08 1.74
N GLU A 543 19.72 7.67 2.31
CA GLU A 543 19.52 6.32 2.86
C GLU A 543 18.35 5.62 2.15
N LEU A 544 18.60 4.44 1.61
CA LEU A 544 17.62 3.59 0.97
C LEU A 544 17.56 2.24 1.67
N SER A 545 16.41 1.89 2.22
CA SER A 545 16.16 0.58 2.82
C SER A 545 15.07 -0.15 2.06
N LEU A 546 15.35 -1.36 1.61
CA LEU A 546 14.44 -2.21 0.84
C LEU A 546 14.24 -3.55 1.56
N THR A 547 13.00 -3.90 1.85
CA THR A 547 12.65 -5.18 2.46
C THR A 547 11.63 -5.89 1.60
N ASN A 548 11.95 -7.10 1.11
CA ASN A 548 11.09 -7.89 0.22
C ASN A 548 10.54 -7.05 -0.94
N THR A 549 11.38 -6.21 -1.52
CA THR A 549 11.00 -5.27 -2.57
C THR A 549 11.61 -5.67 -3.89
N ASP A 550 10.78 -5.75 -4.93
CA ASP A 550 11.22 -6.09 -6.28
C ASP A 550 11.43 -4.83 -7.12
N ILE A 551 12.46 -4.85 -7.96
CA ILE A 551 12.72 -3.79 -8.96
C ILE A 551 12.86 -4.43 -10.33
N ASP A 552 12.03 -4.01 -11.28
CA ASP A 552 12.09 -4.45 -12.68
C ASP A 552 12.05 -3.24 -13.60
N VAL A 553 13.20 -2.79 -14.03
CA VAL A 553 13.37 -1.57 -14.84
C VAL A 553 14.35 -1.79 -15.98
N ASN A 554 14.30 -0.90 -16.96
CA ASN A 554 15.09 -1.08 -18.17
C ASN A 554 16.57 -0.69 -18.03
N TYR A 555 16.92 0.26 -17.14
CA TYR A 555 18.29 0.77 -17.05
C TYR A 555 18.96 0.45 -15.70
N TYR A 556 18.84 1.30 -14.69
CA TYR A 556 19.39 1.00 -13.38
C TYR A 556 18.29 0.64 -12.38
N GLY A 557 18.47 -0.47 -11.67
CA GLY A 557 17.61 -0.77 -10.52
C GLY A 557 17.78 0.29 -9.44
N ILE A 558 19.01 0.47 -8.98
CA ILE A 558 19.39 1.46 -7.97
C ILE A 558 20.64 2.20 -8.46
N GLY A 559 20.56 3.50 -8.56
CA GLY A 559 21.66 4.38 -8.94
C GLY A 559 22.17 5.22 -7.77
N LEU A 560 23.39 4.98 -7.32
CA LEU A 560 24.07 5.76 -6.30
C LEU A 560 24.93 6.83 -6.97
N ARG A 561 24.70 8.12 -6.68
CA ARG A 561 25.32 9.22 -7.44
C ARG A 561 25.97 10.30 -6.57
N ASN A 562 26.06 10.09 -5.26
CA ASN A 562 26.68 11.04 -4.35
C ASN A 562 27.42 10.30 -3.21
N LYS A 563 28.09 11.04 -2.34
CA LYS A 563 28.85 10.50 -1.21
C LYS A 563 28.00 10.21 0.02
N GLU A 564 28.55 9.42 0.92
CA GLU A 564 27.98 9.08 2.24
C GLU A 564 26.62 8.38 2.14
N GLN A 565 26.34 7.74 1.01
CA GLN A 565 25.06 7.06 0.78
C GLN A 565 25.02 5.71 1.46
N VAL A 566 23.83 5.33 1.93
CA VAL A 566 23.59 4.04 2.59
C VAL A 566 22.49 3.30 1.84
N LEU A 567 22.79 2.06 1.45
CA LEU A 567 21.87 1.15 0.79
C LEU A 567 21.78 -0.14 1.62
N ASP A 568 20.61 -0.41 2.17
CA ASP A 568 20.34 -1.62 2.95
C ASP A 568 19.20 -2.42 2.26
N ILE A 569 19.48 -3.68 1.90
CA ILE A 569 18.56 -4.56 1.17
C ILE A 569 18.37 -5.86 1.96
N THR A 570 17.12 -6.29 2.12
CA THR A 570 16.79 -7.62 2.64
C THR A 570 15.68 -8.25 1.81
N GLY A 571 16.02 -9.34 1.11
CA GLY A 571 15.11 -10.01 0.17
C GLY A 571 14.84 -9.21 -1.10
N GLY A 572 13.99 -9.75 -1.96
CA GLY A 572 13.57 -9.12 -3.21
C GLY A 572 14.43 -9.50 -4.43
N THR A 573 13.90 -9.16 -5.61
CA THR A 573 14.51 -9.42 -6.91
C THR A 573 14.71 -8.10 -7.67
N PHE A 574 15.91 -7.86 -8.13
CA PHE A 574 16.34 -6.63 -8.79
C PHE A 574 16.75 -6.94 -10.24
N THR A 575 15.86 -6.71 -11.19
CA THR A 575 16.10 -6.98 -12.62
C THR A 575 16.27 -5.67 -13.37
N ALA A 576 17.44 -5.46 -13.97
CA ALA A 576 17.77 -4.23 -14.69
C ALA A 576 18.95 -4.46 -15.63
N TRP A 577 19.32 -3.45 -16.41
CA TRP A 577 20.60 -3.45 -17.15
C TRP A 577 21.79 -3.48 -16.17
N GLY A 578 21.69 -2.76 -15.05
CA GLY A 578 22.54 -2.88 -13.88
C GLY A 578 21.64 -2.80 -12.64
N ALA A 579 21.54 -3.87 -11.87
CA ALA A 579 20.65 -3.89 -10.70
C ALA A 579 21.08 -2.87 -9.63
N ILE A 580 22.39 -2.77 -9.37
CA ILE A 580 23.00 -1.68 -8.58
C ILE A 580 24.08 -1.04 -9.43
N MET A 581 24.05 0.28 -9.54
CA MET A 581 25.08 1.02 -10.25
C MET A 581 25.51 2.27 -9.48
N THR A 582 26.80 2.46 -9.34
CA THR A 582 27.37 3.72 -8.86
C THR A 582 27.76 4.62 -10.04
N SER A 583 27.69 5.93 -9.84
CA SER A 583 28.14 6.89 -10.84
C SER A 583 28.59 8.17 -10.15
N ALA A 584 29.75 8.67 -10.47
CA ALA A 584 30.27 9.89 -9.87
C ALA A 584 29.42 11.14 -10.14
N GLY A 585 28.58 11.13 -11.16
CA GLY A 585 27.66 12.25 -11.45
C GLY A 585 28.37 13.61 -11.44
N SER A 586 27.83 14.53 -10.64
CA SER A 586 28.39 15.89 -10.44
C SER A 586 29.58 15.93 -9.46
N MET A 587 29.96 14.81 -8.86
CA MET A 587 31.07 14.73 -7.90
C MET A 587 32.45 14.61 -8.55
N SER A 588 32.52 14.54 -9.87
CA SER A 588 33.82 14.52 -10.55
C SER A 588 34.54 15.84 -10.23
N PRO A 589 35.56 15.81 -9.32
CA PRO A 589 36.34 17.01 -9.11
C PRO A 589 37.02 17.39 -10.44
N SER A 590 36.95 18.65 -10.80
CA SER A 590 37.59 19.19 -12.00
C SER A 590 39.11 19.03 -11.98
N ASP A 591 39.71 18.74 -10.84
CA ASP A 591 41.15 18.59 -10.61
C ASP A 591 41.65 17.13 -10.68
N GLY A 592 40.74 16.15 -10.93
CA GLY A 592 41.10 14.74 -11.00
C GLY A 592 41.41 14.08 -9.66
N THR A 593 41.20 14.74 -8.53
CA THR A 593 41.35 14.15 -7.22
C THR A 593 40.25 13.10 -6.95
N LEU A 594 40.62 12.03 -6.33
CA LEU A 594 39.79 10.85 -6.19
C LEU A 594 39.08 10.93 -4.82
N ALA A 595 37.83 11.34 -4.82
CA ALA A 595 37.05 11.44 -3.60
C ALA A 595 36.66 10.04 -3.11
N ASN A 596 37.01 9.73 -1.85
CA ASN A 596 36.41 8.61 -1.14
C ASN A 596 34.94 8.95 -0.86
N THR A 597 34.00 8.13 -1.35
CA THR A 597 32.58 8.38 -1.19
C THR A 597 32.05 7.99 0.17
N ASN A 598 32.73 7.12 0.92
CA ASN A 598 32.26 6.55 2.18
C ASN A 598 30.85 5.93 2.09
N THR A 599 30.54 5.40 0.92
CA THR A 599 29.22 4.77 0.65
C THR A 599 29.20 3.35 1.19
N ARG A 600 28.07 2.99 1.79
CA ARG A 600 27.85 1.64 2.32
C ARG A 600 26.69 0.96 1.59
N ILE A 601 26.92 -0.29 1.19
CA ILE A 601 25.92 -1.19 0.59
C ILE A 601 25.88 -2.45 1.45
N THR A 602 24.68 -2.81 1.92
CA THR A 602 24.42 -4.07 2.61
C THR A 602 23.27 -4.78 1.92
N ALA A 603 23.47 -6.02 1.53
CA ALA A 603 22.44 -6.82 0.89
C ALA A 603 22.39 -8.22 1.48
N LYS A 604 21.18 -8.69 1.77
CA LYS A 604 20.96 -10.01 2.35
C LYS A 604 19.76 -10.71 1.69
N ASP A 605 19.91 -12.00 1.40
CA ASP A 605 18.84 -12.86 0.88
C ASP A 605 18.14 -12.30 -0.39
N ALA A 606 18.88 -11.58 -1.25
CA ALA A 606 18.38 -10.86 -2.41
C ALA A 606 18.95 -11.43 -3.73
N THR A 607 18.21 -11.24 -4.82
CA THR A 607 18.62 -11.65 -6.18
C THR A 607 18.83 -10.43 -7.07
N PHE A 608 20.02 -10.30 -7.66
CA PHE A 608 20.40 -9.23 -8.56
C PHE A 608 20.61 -9.79 -9.97
N ILE A 609 19.81 -9.31 -10.91
CA ILE A 609 19.77 -9.82 -12.29
C ILE A 609 20.12 -8.70 -13.24
N SER A 610 21.16 -8.93 -14.00
CA SER A 610 21.58 -8.05 -15.10
C SER A 610 21.01 -8.56 -16.42
N ARG A 611 20.42 -7.68 -17.23
CA ARG A 611 19.90 -8.01 -18.55
C ARG A 611 20.24 -6.95 -19.60
N THR A 612 20.12 -7.29 -20.87
CA THR A 612 20.23 -6.33 -21.97
C THR A 612 19.13 -5.28 -21.89
N LEU A 613 19.41 -4.05 -22.35
CA LEU A 613 18.38 -3.01 -22.50
C LEU A 613 17.25 -3.49 -23.41
N LEU A 614 16.01 -3.19 -23.05
CA LEU A 614 14.82 -3.57 -23.82
C LEU A 614 14.80 -3.04 -25.26
N ASN A 615 15.55 -1.96 -25.54
CA ASN A 615 15.72 -1.44 -26.92
C ASN A 615 16.82 -2.15 -27.72
N GLY A 616 17.48 -3.16 -27.16
CA GLY A 616 18.50 -3.96 -27.80
C GLY A 616 19.82 -3.25 -28.14
N LYS A 617 20.01 -2.01 -27.73
CA LYS A 617 21.16 -1.18 -28.15
C LYS A 617 22.36 -1.26 -27.23
N SER A 618 22.30 -1.86 -26.09
CA SER A 618 23.41 -1.95 -25.15
C SER A 618 23.33 -3.17 -24.26
N ASN A 619 24.43 -3.89 -24.26
CA ASN A 619 24.63 -5.04 -23.40
C ASN A 619 24.93 -4.59 -21.98
N SER A 620 24.41 -5.31 -20.96
CA SER A 620 24.78 -5.06 -19.60
C SER A 620 26.27 -5.30 -19.34
N TYR A 621 26.80 -4.57 -18.36
CA TYR A 621 28.15 -4.81 -17.85
C TYR A 621 28.17 -5.74 -16.66
N GLY A 622 27.11 -5.77 -15.87
CA GLY A 622 27.02 -6.61 -14.69
C GLY A 622 25.80 -6.35 -13.82
N ALA A 623 25.51 -7.25 -12.88
CA ALA A 623 24.42 -7.07 -11.93
C ALA A 623 24.74 -5.97 -10.91
N VAL A 624 25.98 -5.91 -10.42
CA VAL A 624 26.48 -4.82 -9.57
C VAL A 624 27.63 -4.14 -10.29
N ILE A 625 27.53 -2.84 -10.50
CA ILE A 625 28.50 -2.03 -11.26
C ILE A 625 29.00 -0.88 -10.38
N LEU A 626 30.27 -0.92 -10.02
CA LEU A 626 30.98 0.17 -9.36
C LEU A 626 31.78 0.96 -10.39
N GLN A 627 31.20 2.05 -10.90
CA GLN A 627 31.80 2.85 -11.98
C GLN A 627 33.02 3.64 -11.51
N GLU A 628 33.82 4.04 -12.49
CA GLU A 628 35.01 4.88 -12.35
C GLU A 628 34.71 6.15 -11.55
N LYS A 629 35.64 6.62 -10.77
CA LYS A 629 35.58 7.85 -9.95
C LYS A 629 34.61 7.78 -8.75
N TYR A 630 33.91 6.65 -8.55
CA TYR A 630 33.07 6.43 -7.37
C TYR A 630 33.76 5.45 -6.43
N ASN A 631 34.70 5.95 -5.65
CA ASN A 631 35.68 5.15 -4.90
C ASN A 631 35.34 5.02 -3.43
N GLY A 632 35.93 4.03 -2.73
CA GLY A 632 35.80 3.85 -1.29
C GLY A 632 34.43 3.35 -0.87
N VAL A 633 33.84 2.46 -1.66
CA VAL A 633 32.59 1.77 -1.31
C VAL A 633 32.88 0.61 -0.36
N THR A 634 32.11 0.49 0.71
CA THR A 634 32.03 -0.74 1.51
C THR A 634 30.77 -1.48 1.15
N ALA A 635 30.89 -2.72 0.66
CA ALA A 635 29.74 -3.51 0.21
C ALA A 635 29.78 -4.92 0.80
N ASP A 636 28.71 -5.31 1.47
CA ASP A 636 28.54 -6.63 2.08
C ASP A 636 27.30 -7.32 1.53
N PHE A 637 27.51 -8.47 0.88
CA PHE A 637 26.47 -9.31 0.31
C PHE A 637 26.42 -10.65 1.08
N THR A 638 25.27 -11.02 1.60
CA THR A 638 25.08 -12.27 2.36
C THR A 638 23.93 -13.06 1.77
N ASN A 639 24.14 -14.32 1.42
CA ASN A 639 23.15 -15.23 0.82
C ASN A 639 22.47 -14.64 -0.44
N CYS A 640 23.19 -13.87 -1.22
CA CYS A 640 22.65 -13.22 -2.42
C CYS A 640 22.96 -14.02 -3.69
N GLU A 641 22.07 -13.90 -4.68
CA GLU A 641 22.35 -14.35 -6.05
C GLU A 641 22.65 -13.14 -6.94
N LEU A 642 23.81 -13.12 -7.59
CA LEU A 642 24.17 -12.11 -8.59
C LEU A 642 24.38 -12.82 -9.92
N ARG A 643 23.56 -12.53 -10.90
CA ARG A 643 23.64 -13.21 -12.20
C ARG A 643 23.29 -12.32 -13.37
N ALA A 644 23.86 -12.65 -14.51
CA ALA A 644 23.49 -12.09 -15.80
C ALA A 644 22.58 -13.05 -16.55
N VAL A 645 21.60 -12.52 -17.28
CA VAL A 645 20.71 -13.28 -18.16
C VAL A 645 20.61 -12.62 -19.53
N ASP A 646 20.24 -13.39 -20.54
CA ASP A 646 19.91 -12.84 -21.85
C ASP A 646 18.81 -11.80 -21.77
N GLY A 647 18.82 -10.86 -22.70
CA GLY A 647 17.71 -9.91 -22.82
C GLY A 647 16.38 -10.63 -23.05
N LEU A 648 15.29 -9.93 -22.83
CA LEU A 648 13.92 -10.44 -23.03
C LEU A 648 13.59 -10.71 -24.50
N ASP A 649 14.39 -10.20 -25.44
CA ASP A 649 14.22 -10.44 -26.86
C ASP A 649 15.13 -11.59 -27.31
N PRO A 650 14.58 -12.74 -27.70
CA PRO A 650 15.35 -13.88 -28.16
C PRO A 650 16.11 -13.61 -29.48
N LEU A 651 15.84 -12.53 -30.18
CA LEU A 651 16.56 -12.09 -31.37
C LEU A 651 17.83 -11.29 -31.03
N ILE A 652 17.98 -10.84 -29.79
CA ILE A 652 19.18 -10.14 -29.33
C ILE A 652 20.10 -11.18 -28.70
N ASN A 653 21.17 -11.51 -29.42
CA ASN A 653 22.18 -12.43 -28.92
C ASN A 653 22.69 -11.98 -27.55
N ALA A 654 22.84 -12.96 -26.70
CA ALA A 654 23.37 -12.84 -25.36
C ALA A 654 24.64 -12.01 -25.27
N THR A 655 24.75 -11.33 -24.20
CA THR A 655 25.78 -10.37 -23.96
C THR A 655 26.68 -10.81 -22.84
N GLN A 656 27.87 -10.30 -22.87
CA GLN A 656 28.81 -10.55 -21.80
C GLN A 656 28.48 -9.69 -20.61
N ALA A 657 27.97 -10.28 -19.56
CA ALA A 657 27.73 -9.60 -18.33
C ALA A 657 28.31 -10.37 -17.15
N THR A 658 28.93 -9.65 -16.25
CA THR A 658 29.54 -10.19 -15.05
C THR A 658 28.51 -10.22 -13.91
N ALA A 659 28.74 -11.00 -12.87
CA ALA A 659 28.02 -10.80 -11.61
C ALA A 659 28.39 -9.43 -11.01
N THR A 660 29.67 -9.07 -11.03
CA THR A 660 30.13 -7.79 -10.47
C THR A 660 31.20 -7.16 -11.36
N ASP A 661 30.98 -5.89 -11.72
CA ASP A 661 31.90 -5.06 -12.50
C ASP A 661 32.46 -3.93 -11.62
N ILE A 662 33.75 -4.02 -11.27
CA ILE A 662 34.41 -3.10 -10.34
C ILE A 662 35.43 -2.27 -11.11
N ARG A 663 35.05 -1.08 -11.54
CA ARG A 663 35.87 -0.14 -12.30
C ARG A 663 36.54 0.92 -11.41
N SER A 664 35.99 1.15 -10.24
CA SER A 664 36.52 2.06 -9.21
C SER A 664 37.57 1.38 -8.33
N TYR A 665 38.13 2.06 -7.36
CA TYR A 665 39.20 1.60 -6.50
C TYR A 665 39.02 1.97 -5.03
N GLY A 666 39.85 1.36 -4.18
CA GLY A 666 39.76 1.55 -2.73
C GLY A 666 38.48 1.01 -2.11
N ASN A 667 37.81 0.05 -2.78
CA ASN A 667 36.58 -0.53 -2.29
C ASN A 667 36.88 -1.74 -1.39
N THR A 668 36.00 -1.97 -0.42
CA THR A 668 35.99 -3.19 0.40
C THR A 668 34.67 -3.92 0.12
N ILE A 669 34.75 -5.12 -0.47
CA ILE A 669 33.59 -5.87 -0.93
C ILE A 669 33.66 -7.28 -0.36
N THR A 670 32.58 -7.71 0.29
CA THR A 670 32.46 -9.05 0.87
C THR A 670 31.25 -9.78 0.31
N PHE A 671 31.44 -11.01 -0.13
CA PHE A 671 30.38 -11.95 -0.48
C PHE A 671 30.42 -13.15 0.46
N THR A 672 29.32 -13.45 1.12
CA THR A 672 29.24 -14.59 2.04
C THR A 672 28.03 -15.44 1.73
N GLY A 673 28.24 -16.73 1.42
CA GLY A 673 27.16 -17.65 1.06
C GLY A 673 26.42 -17.28 -0.24
N CYS A 674 27.06 -16.51 -1.12
CA CYS A 674 26.44 -15.99 -2.35
C CYS A 674 26.63 -16.94 -3.53
N THR A 675 25.79 -16.77 -4.55
CA THR A 675 25.96 -17.37 -5.89
C THR A 675 26.23 -16.26 -6.89
N LEU A 676 27.41 -16.27 -7.51
CA LEU A 676 27.81 -15.30 -8.52
C LEU A 676 27.91 -16.01 -9.87
N SER A 677 27.18 -15.56 -10.87
CA SER A 677 27.14 -16.18 -12.19
C SER A 677 27.38 -15.17 -13.29
N SER A 678 28.28 -15.48 -14.22
CA SER A 678 28.46 -14.70 -15.44
C SER A 678 27.71 -15.34 -16.61
N LEU A 679 27.33 -14.50 -17.59
CA LEU A 679 26.82 -14.93 -18.87
C LEU A 679 27.86 -14.64 -19.92
N GLU A 680 28.32 -15.66 -20.66
CA GLU A 680 29.14 -15.48 -21.83
C GLU A 680 28.27 -15.58 -23.08
N GLY A 681 28.17 -14.49 -23.80
CA GLY A 681 27.46 -14.42 -25.08
C GLY A 681 28.32 -14.33 -26.29
N THR A 682 27.72 -14.39 -27.45
CA THR A 682 28.42 -14.14 -28.75
C THR A 682 28.67 -12.65 -28.95
N ASN A 683 29.79 -12.32 -29.52
CA ASN A 683 30.39 -10.98 -29.63
C ASN A 683 29.71 -9.96 -30.56
N ASN A 684 28.55 -10.23 -31.09
CA ASN A 684 27.96 -9.36 -32.09
C ASN A 684 26.93 -8.42 -31.48
N LEU A 685 27.37 -7.22 -31.13
CA LEU A 685 26.43 -6.12 -30.94
C LEU A 685 25.76 -5.77 -32.28
N PRO A 686 24.47 -5.40 -32.26
CA PRO A 686 23.74 -5.02 -33.48
C PRO A 686 24.36 -3.85 -34.27
N ASP A 687 25.18 -3.04 -33.61
CA ASP A 687 25.90 -1.90 -34.22
C ASP A 687 27.27 -2.24 -34.78
N GLY A 688 27.70 -3.51 -34.76
CA GLY A 688 28.99 -3.96 -35.22
C GLY A 688 30.16 -3.56 -34.34
N SER A 689 29.93 -2.99 -33.17
CA SER A 689 31.00 -2.71 -32.22
C SER A 689 31.42 -4.01 -31.49
N ASN A 690 32.71 -4.11 -31.18
CA ASN A 690 33.26 -5.25 -30.46
C ASN A 690 32.77 -5.18 -29.01
N GLY A 691 31.80 -6.05 -28.62
CA GLY A 691 31.50 -6.32 -27.23
C GLY A 691 32.75 -6.84 -26.51
N TYR A 692 32.81 -6.59 -25.22
CA TYR A 692 33.93 -7.09 -24.41
C TYR A 692 33.94 -8.61 -24.39
N LEU A 693 35.05 -9.18 -24.82
CA LEU A 693 35.18 -10.61 -25.12
C LEU A 693 35.23 -11.50 -23.90
N HIS A 694 35.40 -10.94 -22.69
CA HIS A 694 35.58 -11.75 -21.47
C HIS A 694 34.95 -11.11 -20.27
N ALA A 695 33.86 -11.70 -19.83
CA ALA A 695 33.27 -11.44 -18.58
C ALA A 695 33.57 -12.60 -17.62
N GLY A 696 34.65 -12.47 -16.83
CA GLY A 696 34.76 -13.30 -15.62
C GLY A 696 33.51 -13.10 -14.72
N VAL A 697 33.36 -13.91 -13.70
CA VAL A 697 32.32 -13.69 -12.71
C VAL A 697 32.48 -12.33 -12.02
N ILE A 698 33.73 -11.92 -11.85
CA ILE A 698 34.15 -10.60 -11.36
C ILE A 698 35.03 -9.94 -12.39
N ARG A 699 34.70 -8.73 -12.76
CA ARG A 699 35.56 -7.90 -13.61
C ARG A 699 36.17 -6.75 -12.82
N LEU A 700 37.48 -6.55 -12.99
CA LEU A 700 38.27 -5.50 -12.33
C LEU A 700 38.80 -4.52 -13.38
N GLY A 701 38.52 -3.22 -13.21
CA GLY A 701 39.02 -2.19 -14.12
C GLY A 701 38.19 -2.04 -15.39
N TRP A 702 38.67 -1.15 -16.27
CA TRP A 702 38.05 -0.81 -17.55
C TRP A 702 39.12 -0.52 -18.62
N SER A 703 38.88 -0.88 -19.86
CA SER A 703 39.80 -0.68 -20.92
C SER A 703 39.90 0.78 -21.45
N GLY A 704 39.17 1.71 -20.88
CA GLY A 704 39.17 3.12 -21.28
C GLY A 704 40.40 3.91 -20.79
N THR A 705 40.61 5.07 -21.37
CA THR A 705 41.73 5.96 -21.08
C THR A 705 41.80 6.52 -19.66
N ASP A 706 40.75 6.36 -18.90
CA ASP A 706 40.62 6.83 -17.50
C ASP A 706 40.98 5.76 -16.45
N ASP A 707 41.28 4.53 -16.86
CA ASP A 707 41.75 3.49 -15.96
C ASP A 707 43.26 3.65 -15.67
N LYS A 708 43.51 4.43 -14.65
CA LYS A 708 44.85 4.57 -14.12
C LYS A 708 45.18 3.35 -13.30
N SER A 709 45.90 2.40 -13.84
CA SER A 709 46.38 1.18 -13.20
C SER A 709 47.07 1.43 -11.82
N GLU A 710 47.58 2.64 -11.61
CA GLU A 710 48.18 3.07 -10.37
C GLU A 710 47.19 3.17 -9.15
N PHE A 711 45.87 3.09 -9.40
CA PHE A 711 44.81 3.28 -8.43
C PHE A 711 43.99 2.02 -8.15
N ALA A 712 44.41 0.83 -8.49
CA ALA A 712 43.83 -0.42 -7.96
C ALA A 712 43.75 -0.32 -6.41
N ASP A 713 43.56 -1.26 -5.64
CA ASP A 713 43.51 -1.27 -4.20
C ASP A 713 42.14 -1.63 -3.66
N ASN A 714 41.37 -2.42 -4.43
CA ASN A 714 40.17 -3.03 -3.93
C ASN A 714 40.54 -4.22 -3.04
N THR A 715 39.77 -4.42 -1.97
CA THR A 715 39.80 -5.63 -1.15
C THR A 715 38.51 -6.38 -1.35
N ILE A 716 38.58 -7.54 -1.98
CA ILE A 716 37.40 -8.37 -2.31
C ILE A 716 37.54 -9.70 -1.60
N THR A 717 36.56 -10.05 -0.80
CA THR A 717 36.53 -11.30 -0.01
C THR A 717 35.28 -12.10 -0.36
N ILE A 718 35.47 -13.35 -0.73
CA ILE A 718 34.38 -14.28 -1.10
C ILE A 718 34.48 -15.48 -0.19
N ASN A 719 33.48 -15.69 0.67
CA ASN A 719 33.41 -16.74 1.66
C ASN A 719 32.22 -17.68 1.41
N ASN A 720 32.45 -18.99 1.42
CA ASN A 720 31.39 -19.99 1.30
C ASN A 720 30.42 -19.75 0.16
N SER A 721 30.90 -19.19 -0.94
CA SER A 721 30.11 -18.76 -2.09
C SER A 721 30.39 -19.64 -3.32
N THR A 722 29.43 -19.71 -4.22
CA THR A 722 29.51 -20.45 -5.49
C THR A 722 29.81 -19.45 -6.62
N LEU A 723 30.83 -19.75 -7.40
CA LEU A 723 31.20 -18.96 -8.59
C LEU A 723 30.88 -19.80 -9.83
N ASN A 724 29.91 -19.37 -10.61
CA ASN A 724 29.49 -20.02 -11.85
C ASN A 724 29.96 -19.19 -13.06
N GLY A 725 31.23 -19.37 -13.42
CA GLY A 725 31.76 -18.91 -14.67
C GLY A 725 31.70 -20.04 -15.70
N LYS A 726 31.80 -19.70 -16.98
CA LYS A 726 31.91 -20.72 -18.03
C LYS A 726 33.25 -21.42 -17.87
N GLU A 727 33.20 -22.71 -17.56
CA GLU A 727 34.31 -23.65 -17.48
C GLU A 727 35.52 -23.32 -16.56
N GLY A 728 35.26 -22.74 -15.39
CA GLY A 728 36.17 -22.86 -14.22
C GLY A 728 37.50 -22.08 -14.24
N GLU A 729 37.93 -21.52 -15.34
CA GLU A 729 39.27 -20.95 -15.43
C GLU A 729 39.36 -19.42 -15.31
N ASN A 730 38.27 -18.67 -15.49
CA ASN A 730 38.29 -17.21 -15.43
C ASN A 730 37.19 -16.65 -14.52
N TRP A 731 37.27 -16.95 -13.25
CA TRP A 731 36.35 -16.34 -12.27
C TRP A 731 36.55 -14.83 -12.16
N VAL A 732 37.79 -14.39 -12.36
CA VAL A 732 38.19 -13.00 -12.24
C VAL A 732 38.95 -12.55 -13.49
N TYR A 733 38.42 -11.52 -14.13
CA TYR A 733 39.06 -10.88 -15.24
C TYR A 733 39.49 -9.46 -14.86
N SER A 734 40.76 -9.12 -15.06
CA SER A 734 41.27 -7.79 -14.73
C SER A 734 41.77 -7.09 -16.02
N HIS A 735 41.21 -5.90 -16.26
CA HIS A 735 41.76 -4.98 -17.30
C HIS A 735 42.99 -4.19 -16.81
N ARG A 736 43.36 -4.30 -15.56
CA ARG A 736 44.47 -3.54 -14.97
C ARG A 736 45.77 -4.12 -15.42
N GLU A 737 46.77 -3.25 -15.60
CA GLU A 737 48.08 -3.67 -15.96
C GLU A 737 48.78 -4.47 -14.85
N LYS A 738 49.48 -5.52 -15.22
CA LYS A 738 50.19 -6.42 -14.30
C LYS A 738 51.20 -5.69 -13.41
N GLU A 739 51.69 -4.54 -13.86
CA GLU A 739 52.71 -3.75 -13.17
C GLU A 739 52.17 -2.54 -12.43
N ALA A 740 50.87 -2.50 -12.18
CA ALA A 740 50.26 -1.43 -11.42
C ALA A 740 50.90 -1.26 -10.04
N LYS A 741 51.06 -0.05 -9.56
CA LYS A 741 51.68 0.27 -8.25
C LYS A 741 50.86 -0.22 -7.08
N LYS A 742 49.58 -0.35 -7.25
CA LYS A 742 48.64 -0.92 -6.30
C LYS A 742 47.78 -1.98 -6.99
N TYR A 743 47.57 -3.08 -6.33
CA TYR A 743 46.85 -4.21 -6.86
C TYR A 743 45.58 -4.45 -6.10
N ASP A 744 44.55 -4.92 -6.79
CA ASP A 744 43.37 -5.48 -6.18
C ASP A 744 43.74 -6.74 -5.42
N LYS A 745 43.23 -6.88 -4.20
CA LYS A 745 43.38 -8.06 -3.35
C LYS A 745 42.09 -8.84 -3.36
N LEU A 746 42.17 -10.07 -3.82
CA LEU A 746 41.03 -10.97 -3.90
C LEU A 746 41.30 -12.21 -3.07
N THR A 747 40.36 -12.54 -2.19
CA THR A 747 40.40 -13.77 -1.38
C THR A 747 39.14 -14.58 -1.67
N ILE A 748 39.27 -15.80 -2.16
CA ILE A 748 38.18 -16.73 -2.42
C ILE A 748 38.35 -17.94 -1.51
N ASN A 749 37.44 -18.16 -0.60
CA ASN A 749 37.41 -19.27 0.34
C ASN A 749 38.77 -19.46 1.05
N GLY A 750 39.36 -18.36 1.47
CA GLY A 750 40.66 -18.32 2.16
C GLY A 750 41.90 -18.37 1.25
N THR A 751 41.77 -18.57 -0.04
CA THR A 751 42.88 -18.52 -0.98
C THR A 751 43.05 -17.09 -1.52
N VAL A 752 44.25 -16.53 -1.41
CA VAL A 752 44.57 -15.18 -1.89
C VAL A 752 44.94 -15.22 -3.36
N TYR A 753 44.28 -14.37 -4.13
CA TYR A 753 44.51 -14.17 -5.55
C TYR A 753 45.04 -12.75 -5.77
N ASP A 754 46.33 -12.62 -5.95
CA ASP A 754 47.03 -11.38 -6.23
C ASP A 754 47.91 -11.54 -7.51
N PRO A 755 48.55 -10.48 -8.00
CA PRO A 755 49.44 -10.60 -9.15
C PRO A 755 50.60 -11.56 -8.92
N ALA A 756 51.08 -11.68 -7.69
CA ALA A 756 52.15 -12.58 -7.35
C ALA A 756 51.74 -14.06 -7.41
N SER A 757 50.46 -14.36 -7.16
CA SER A 757 49.93 -15.72 -7.28
C SER A 757 49.76 -16.21 -8.72
N GLY A 758 49.74 -15.30 -9.70
CA GLY A 758 49.50 -15.64 -11.11
C GLY A 758 48.07 -16.13 -11.41
N LEU A 759 47.14 -16.04 -10.45
CA LEU A 759 45.80 -16.61 -10.56
C LEU A 759 44.77 -15.62 -11.10
N ILE A 760 45.10 -14.31 -11.16
CA ILE A 760 44.25 -13.30 -11.77
C ILE A 760 44.63 -13.16 -13.24
N CYS A 761 43.67 -13.29 -14.15
CA CYS A 761 43.90 -12.99 -15.57
C CYS A 761 43.94 -11.46 -15.74
N TYR A 762 45.15 -10.95 -16.06
CA TYR A 762 45.36 -9.54 -16.43
C TYR A 762 45.29 -9.32 -17.92
N GLY A 763 44.59 -8.30 -18.38
CA GLY A 763 44.44 -7.96 -19.78
C GLY A 763 43.43 -8.88 -20.48
N GLU A 764 43.10 -8.58 -21.75
CA GLU A 764 42.44 -9.56 -22.59
C GLU A 764 43.26 -10.84 -22.55
N PRO A 765 42.67 -12.05 -22.49
CA PRO A 765 43.40 -13.26 -22.70
C PRO A 765 43.83 -13.32 -24.16
N ASP A 766 44.73 -12.44 -24.48
CA ASP A 766 45.39 -12.42 -25.77
C ASP A 766 46.35 -13.61 -25.79
N ILE A 767 45.98 -14.58 -26.56
CA ILE A 767 46.87 -15.73 -26.82
C ILE A 767 48.24 -15.20 -27.20
N GLN A 768 48.32 -14.07 -27.91
CA GLN A 768 49.57 -13.43 -28.32
C GLN A 768 50.41 -13.02 -27.11
N ASN A 769 49.83 -12.40 -26.12
CA ASN A 769 50.56 -11.96 -24.93
C ASN A 769 51.12 -13.16 -24.15
N LYS A 770 50.35 -14.26 -24.05
CA LYS A 770 50.86 -15.51 -23.46
C LYS A 770 51.99 -16.14 -24.29
N ILE A 771 51.89 -16.09 -25.62
CA ILE A 771 52.93 -16.59 -26.52
C ILE A 771 54.20 -15.75 -26.44
N ASP A 772 54.05 -14.44 -26.40
CA ASP A 772 55.20 -13.51 -26.35
C ASP A 772 55.99 -13.59 -25.04
N ASN A 773 55.31 -13.98 -23.94
CA ASN A 773 55.94 -14.17 -22.64
C ASN A 773 56.26 -15.64 -22.33
N ALA A 774 55.99 -16.56 -23.22
CA ALA A 774 56.24 -17.97 -23.01
C ALA A 774 57.74 -18.30 -23.01
N VAL A 775 58.10 -19.25 -22.18
CA VAL A 775 59.47 -19.80 -22.17
C VAL A 775 59.50 -21.15 -22.92
N ALA A 776 60.66 -21.51 -23.44
CA ALA A 776 60.83 -22.76 -24.15
C ALA A 776 60.42 -23.97 -23.28
N GLY A 777 59.66 -24.89 -23.84
CA GLY A 777 59.05 -26.04 -23.16
C GLY A 777 57.69 -25.79 -22.53
N GLU A 778 57.19 -24.57 -22.55
CA GLU A 778 55.93 -24.20 -21.92
C GLU A 778 54.69 -24.66 -22.72
N THR A 779 53.70 -25.06 -21.99
CA THR A 779 52.34 -25.34 -22.53
C THR A 779 51.41 -24.19 -22.22
N ILE A 780 50.97 -23.46 -23.24
CA ILE A 780 49.99 -22.36 -23.15
C ILE A 780 48.60 -22.99 -23.29
N SER A 781 47.85 -23.03 -22.18
CA SER A 781 46.46 -23.46 -22.18
C SER A 781 45.58 -22.32 -22.68
N VAL A 782 44.74 -22.59 -23.68
CA VAL A 782 43.78 -21.67 -24.27
C VAL A 782 42.40 -22.15 -23.91
N PRO A 783 41.62 -21.39 -23.12
CA PRO A 783 40.28 -21.82 -22.69
C PRO A 783 39.32 -21.97 -23.88
N ALA A 784 38.18 -22.63 -23.63
CA ALA A 784 37.06 -22.62 -24.56
C ALA A 784 36.61 -21.17 -24.84
N GLY A 785 36.11 -20.90 -26.04
CA GLY A 785 35.68 -19.58 -26.48
C GLY A 785 36.31 -19.12 -27.75
N GLU A 786 36.01 -17.89 -28.19
CA GLU A 786 36.60 -17.26 -29.39
C GLU A 786 37.78 -16.40 -28.99
N HIS A 787 38.88 -16.62 -29.69
CA HIS A 787 40.14 -15.94 -29.45
C HIS A 787 40.68 -15.31 -30.74
N ALA A 788 41.41 -14.20 -30.61
CA ALA A 788 42.05 -13.55 -31.72
C ALA A 788 43.16 -14.44 -32.34
N GLY A 789 43.47 -14.23 -33.59
CA GLY A 789 44.62 -14.82 -34.24
C GLY A 789 45.93 -14.43 -33.53
N PHE A 790 46.98 -15.25 -33.77
CA PHE A 790 48.27 -15.07 -33.08
C PHE A 790 49.48 -15.35 -33.98
N ASN A 791 50.64 -14.82 -33.55
CA ASN A 791 51.94 -15.13 -34.14
C ASN A 791 52.80 -15.85 -33.10
N VAL A 792 53.46 -16.94 -33.54
CA VAL A 792 54.41 -17.68 -32.70
C VAL A 792 55.83 -17.42 -33.21
N THR A 793 56.58 -16.72 -32.39
CA THR A 793 58.03 -16.43 -32.64
C THR A 793 58.91 -17.11 -31.58
N THR A 794 58.35 -17.63 -30.52
CA THR A 794 59.04 -18.36 -29.46
C THR A 794 59.16 -19.84 -29.83
N ALA A 795 60.31 -20.40 -29.81
CA ALA A 795 60.57 -21.82 -30.13
C ALA A 795 60.19 -22.72 -28.87
N ASP A 796 59.86 -23.96 -29.16
CA ASP A 796 59.58 -25.01 -28.22
C ASP A 796 58.38 -24.66 -27.30
N VAL A 797 57.25 -24.22 -27.91
CA VAL A 797 56.04 -23.92 -27.19
C VAL A 797 54.87 -24.80 -27.66
N ARG A 798 53.97 -25.13 -26.73
CA ARG A 798 52.74 -25.87 -27.04
C ARG A 798 51.54 -25.01 -26.76
N ILE A 799 50.65 -24.86 -27.74
CA ILE A 799 49.39 -24.11 -27.60
C ILE A 799 48.22 -25.12 -27.59
N LYS A 800 47.60 -25.29 -26.48
CA LYS A 800 46.59 -26.32 -26.26
C LYS A 800 45.24 -25.71 -25.95
N GLY A 801 44.23 -25.93 -26.81
CA GLY A 801 42.85 -25.57 -26.60
C GLY A 801 42.00 -26.71 -26.04
N VAL A 802 40.69 -26.45 -25.97
CA VAL A 802 39.64 -27.46 -25.71
C VAL A 802 39.01 -27.87 -27.03
N TYR A 803 39.09 -29.15 -27.38
CA TYR A 803 38.67 -29.68 -28.67
C TYR A 803 37.26 -29.25 -29.07
N GLY A 804 37.10 -28.68 -30.26
CA GLY A 804 35.84 -28.20 -30.82
C GLY A 804 35.23 -26.98 -30.10
N LYS A 805 35.84 -26.49 -29.03
CA LYS A 805 35.35 -25.35 -28.23
C LYS A 805 36.28 -24.13 -28.23
N THR A 806 37.59 -24.30 -28.42
CA THR A 806 38.52 -23.17 -28.55
C THR A 806 38.57 -22.77 -30.02
N ILE A 807 38.08 -21.56 -30.33
CA ILE A 807 37.94 -21.06 -31.70
C ILE A 807 38.90 -19.88 -31.90
N ILE A 808 39.78 -19.99 -32.87
CA ILE A 808 40.72 -18.90 -33.25
C ILE A 808 40.12 -18.18 -34.44
N LYS A 809 39.88 -16.88 -34.33
CA LYS A 809 39.36 -16.01 -35.40
C LYS A 809 40.33 -14.91 -35.76
N GLY A 810 40.49 -14.66 -37.06
CA GLY A 810 41.30 -13.53 -37.53
C GLY A 810 40.72 -12.20 -37.13
N THR A 811 41.55 -11.31 -36.57
CA THR A 811 41.20 -9.90 -36.26
C THR A 811 42.03 -8.96 -37.13
N LYS A 812 41.55 -7.72 -37.34
CA LYS A 812 42.28 -6.66 -38.11
C LYS A 812 43.64 -6.26 -37.53
N LYS A 813 44.03 -6.80 -36.37
CA LYS A 813 45.32 -6.48 -35.72
C LYS A 813 46.52 -7.19 -36.31
N TYR A 814 46.30 -8.27 -37.07
CA TYR A 814 47.39 -9.03 -37.68
C TYR A 814 47.50 -8.68 -39.16
N THR A 815 48.55 -7.98 -39.50
CA THR A 815 48.86 -7.61 -40.89
C THR A 815 49.38 -8.84 -41.66
N GLY A 816 48.48 -9.51 -42.34
CA GLY A 816 48.76 -10.68 -43.17
C GLY A 816 47.49 -11.42 -43.52
N SER A 817 47.52 -12.23 -44.53
CA SER A 817 46.39 -13.04 -45.00
C SER A 817 46.14 -14.28 -44.15
N SER A 818 46.70 -14.40 -42.96
CA SER A 818 46.59 -15.56 -42.08
C SER A 818 46.02 -15.22 -40.71
N ILE A 819 45.23 -16.17 -40.13
CA ILE A 819 44.69 -16.04 -38.79
C ILE A 819 45.78 -16.30 -37.75
N ALA A 820 46.57 -17.37 -37.94
CA ALA A 820 47.73 -17.63 -37.13
C ALA A 820 48.97 -17.80 -38.00
N CYS A 821 50.14 -17.37 -37.48
CA CYS A 821 51.39 -17.44 -38.13
C CYS A 821 52.46 -18.06 -37.23
N ILE A 822 53.15 -19.08 -37.65
CA ILE A 822 54.22 -19.73 -36.92
C ILE A 822 55.53 -19.45 -37.66
N SER A 823 56.45 -18.77 -36.94
CA SER A 823 57.81 -18.46 -37.45
C SER A 823 58.88 -18.96 -36.48
N ALA A 824 58.57 -20.01 -35.69
CA ALA A 824 59.46 -20.58 -34.70
C ALA A 824 59.53 -22.10 -34.83
N ASP A 825 60.65 -22.67 -34.33
CA ASP A 825 60.90 -24.11 -34.38
C ASP A 825 60.26 -24.82 -33.15
N LYS A 826 59.84 -26.07 -33.33
CA LYS A 826 59.25 -26.94 -32.31
C LYS A 826 57.95 -26.36 -31.68
N VAL A 827 57.02 -26.00 -32.53
CA VAL A 827 55.73 -25.51 -32.06
C VAL A 827 54.67 -26.59 -32.20
N THR A 828 53.91 -26.85 -31.13
CA THR A 828 52.78 -27.78 -31.16
C THR A 828 51.48 -27.01 -30.99
N LEU A 829 50.51 -27.19 -31.90
CA LEU A 829 49.13 -26.71 -31.79
C LEU A 829 48.18 -27.91 -31.49
N MET A 830 47.40 -27.82 -30.46
CA MET A 830 46.49 -28.89 -30.06
C MET A 830 45.08 -28.40 -29.80
N ASN A 831 44.05 -29.12 -30.26
CA ASN A 831 42.66 -28.90 -29.94
C ASN A 831 42.12 -27.48 -30.26
N LEU A 832 42.60 -26.87 -31.34
CA LEU A 832 42.20 -25.54 -31.78
C LEU A 832 41.27 -25.64 -33.01
N SER A 833 40.26 -24.77 -33.06
CA SER A 833 39.39 -24.62 -34.24
C SER A 833 39.64 -23.25 -34.87
N PHE A 834 39.88 -23.21 -36.18
CA PHE A 834 40.17 -21.95 -36.92
C PHE A 834 38.92 -21.53 -37.71
N LYS A 835 38.49 -20.29 -37.58
CA LYS A 835 37.36 -19.72 -38.32
C LYS A 835 37.66 -18.32 -38.82
N SER A 836 37.09 -17.97 -39.96
CA SER A 836 37.21 -16.62 -40.50
C SER A 836 36.31 -15.63 -39.75
N SER A 837 36.78 -14.40 -39.61
CA SER A 837 35.99 -13.26 -39.14
C SER A 837 35.44 -12.38 -40.29
N THR A 838 35.67 -12.76 -41.54
CA THR A 838 35.26 -11.98 -42.72
C THR A 838 33.97 -12.51 -43.34
N ASP A 839 33.26 -11.67 -44.07
CA ASP A 839 32.06 -12.01 -44.84
C ASP A 839 32.33 -12.80 -46.14
N GLY A 840 33.56 -13.24 -46.36
CA GLY A 840 33.99 -13.97 -47.54
C GLY A 840 34.53 -13.12 -48.69
N SER A 841 34.58 -11.80 -48.56
CA SER A 841 35.15 -10.89 -49.56
C SER A 841 36.70 -10.92 -49.57
N ASN A 842 37.29 -11.32 -48.44
CA ASN A 842 38.74 -11.45 -48.28
C ASN A 842 39.06 -12.64 -47.35
N ARG A 843 39.07 -13.85 -47.96
CA ARG A 843 39.22 -15.10 -47.20
C ARG A 843 40.66 -15.29 -46.73
N PRO A 844 40.95 -15.36 -45.42
CA PRO A 844 42.28 -15.56 -44.89
C PRO A 844 42.71 -17.04 -44.98
N THR A 845 44.03 -17.27 -44.91
CA THR A 845 44.60 -18.56 -44.57
C THR A 845 44.39 -18.80 -43.05
N ALA A 846 44.00 -19.99 -42.63
CA ALA A 846 43.80 -20.26 -41.20
C ALA A 846 45.16 -20.28 -40.48
N LEU A 847 46.09 -21.05 -40.93
CA LEU A 847 47.43 -21.18 -40.35
C LEU A 847 48.52 -21.03 -41.38
N PHE A 848 49.44 -20.10 -41.21
CA PHE A 848 50.64 -19.95 -41.95
C PHE A 848 51.84 -20.48 -41.18
N VAL A 849 52.68 -21.28 -41.84
CA VAL A 849 53.94 -21.81 -41.27
C VAL A 849 55.10 -21.33 -42.07
N GLY A 850 55.89 -20.45 -41.50
CA GLY A 850 57.11 -19.84 -42.15
C GLY A 850 58.41 -20.64 -41.98
N GLY A 851 58.31 -21.84 -41.43
CA GLY A 851 59.44 -22.77 -41.23
C GLY A 851 59.49 -23.38 -39.85
N GLY A 852 60.50 -24.26 -39.62
CA GLY A 852 60.61 -24.99 -38.34
C GLY A 852 59.81 -26.28 -38.29
N THR A 853 59.87 -26.96 -37.15
CA THR A 853 59.08 -28.17 -36.83
C THR A 853 57.79 -27.76 -36.20
N VAL A 854 56.65 -28.04 -36.86
CA VAL A 854 55.33 -27.68 -36.34
C VAL A 854 54.45 -28.93 -36.29
N GLU A 855 54.00 -29.24 -35.14
CA GLU A 855 53.01 -30.34 -34.86
C GLU A 855 51.63 -29.76 -34.69
N ILE A 856 50.66 -30.33 -35.43
CA ILE A 856 49.25 -29.93 -35.39
C ILE A 856 48.41 -31.17 -35.03
N ASP A 857 47.90 -31.23 -33.82
CA ASP A 857 47.14 -32.37 -33.34
C ASP A 857 45.71 -31.99 -32.97
N SER A 858 44.76 -32.76 -33.45
CA SER A 858 43.35 -32.59 -33.09
C SER A 858 42.80 -31.17 -33.37
N CYS A 859 43.27 -30.50 -34.42
CA CYS A 859 42.82 -29.18 -34.83
C CYS A 859 41.72 -29.24 -35.92
N ILE A 860 40.83 -28.23 -35.91
CA ILE A 860 39.69 -28.16 -36.83
C ILE A 860 39.83 -26.92 -37.74
N PHE A 861 39.86 -27.15 -39.05
CA PHE A 861 39.93 -26.11 -40.08
C PHE A 861 38.70 -26.24 -41.00
N GLU A 862 37.50 -26.16 -40.37
CA GLU A 862 36.24 -26.36 -41.09
C GLU A 862 35.46 -25.05 -41.21
N ASP A 863 35.82 -24.19 -42.15
CA ASP A 863 35.11 -22.95 -42.46
C ASP A 863 35.26 -22.59 -43.96
N LYS A 864 34.14 -22.50 -44.67
CA LYS A 864 34.10 -22.10 -46.09
C LYS A 864 34.44 -20.63 -46.33
N LEU A 865 34.62 -19.86 -45.30
CA LEU A 865 35.11 -18.49 -45.34
C LEU A 865 36.65 -18.42 -45.22
N LEU A 866 37.35 -19.54 -45.02
CA LEU A 866 38.78 -19.66 -45.06
C LEU A 866 39.22 -20.00 -46.50
N GLN A 867 40.23 -19.27 -47.05
CA GLN A 867 40.81 -19.57 -48.37
C GLN A 867 41.60 -20.87 -48.34
N THR A 868 42.49 -20.96 -47.36
CA THR A 868 43.37 -22.10 -47.16
C THR A 868 43.40 -22.54 -45.71
N GLY A 869 43.37 -23.82 -45.43
CA GLY A 869 43.45 -24.32 -44.04
C GLY A 869 44.87 -24.16 -43.49
N LEU A 870 45.86 -24.73 -44.15
CA LEU A 870 47.25 -24.59 -43.75
C LEU A 870 48.08 -24.23 -44.97
N TYR A 871 48.88 -23.18 -44.83
CA TYR A 871 49.83 -22.76 -45.83
C TYR A 871 51.27 -22.77 -45.29
N SER A 872 52.15 -23.50 -45.89
CA SER A 872 53.58 -23.55 -45.52
C SER A 872 54.47 -23.00 -46.60
N GLU A 873 55.25 -21.99 -46.21
CA GLU A 873 56.27 -21.38 -47.07
C GLU A 873 57.49 -20.99 -46.23
N PRO A 874 58.61 -21.72 -46.32
CA PRO A 874 59.83 -21.44 -45.58
C PRO A 874 60.36 -20.04 -45.88
N GLY A 875 60.53 -19.28 -44.77
CA GLY A 875 61.10 -17.90 -44.87
C GLY A 875 62.62 -17.84 -44.95
N SER A 876 63.13 -16.60 -44.92
CA SER A 876 64.60 -16.36 -44.98
C SER A 876 65.34 -16.79 -43.69
N THR A 877 64.63 -16.90 -42.55
CA THR A 877 65.22 -17.23 -41.25
C THR A 877 65.16 -18.73 -40.90
N LEU A 878 64.09 -19.39 -41.32
CA LEU A 878 63.94 -20.84 -41.15
C LEU A 878 63.78 -21.45 -42.53
N LYS A 879 64.82 -22.06 -43.05
CA LYS A 879 64.92 -22.56 -44.45
C LYS A 879 64.11 -23.84 -44.67
N ASP A 880 63.89 -24.63 -43.63
CA ASP A 880 63.19 -25.90 -43.75
C ASP A 880 61.95 -25.90 -42.87
N ALA A 881 60.84 -26.53 -43.32
CA ALA A 881 59.66 -26.74 -42.56
C ALA A 881 59.36 -28.25 -42.46
N THR A 882 59.17 -28.73 -41.22
CA THR A 882 58.66 -30.07 -40.97
C THR A 882 57.26 -29.95 -40.34
N LEU A 883 56.26 -30.50 -41.05
CA LEU A 883 54.86 -30.47 -40.58
C LEU A 883 54.43 -31.88 -40.17
N LEU A 884 54.00 -32.01 -38.92
CA LEU A 884 53.38 -33.22 -38.35
C LEU A 884 51.94 -32.93 -38.12
N VAL A 885 50.99 -33.55 -38.87
CA VAL A 885 49.58 -33.28 -38.76
C VAL A 885 48.87 -34.56 -38.33
N HIS A 886 48.23 -34.55 -37.16
CA HIS A 886 47.55 -35.69 -36.57
C HIS A 886 46.09 -35.34 -36.27
N ASN A 887 45.18 -36.25 -36.39
CA ASN A 887 43.79 -36.22 -35.91
C ASN A 887 43.03 -34.90 -36.27
N SER A 888 43.48 -34.14 -37.30
CA SER A 888 42.97 -32.82 -37.64
C SER A 888 42.02 -32.88 -38.83
N THR A 889 41.03 -32.02 -38.88
CA THR A 889 40.02 -31.98 -39.93
C THR A 889 40.15 -30.70 -40.76
N PHE A 890 39.97 -30.81 -42.09
CA PHE A 890 40.09 -29.67 -43.03
C PHE A 890 38.85 -29.67 -43.95
N ASN A 891 38.15 -28.56 -44.01
CA ASN A 891 37.06 -28.34 -44.96
C ASN A 891 36.90 -26.82 -45.21
N VAL A 892 37.82 -26.26 -46.04
CA VAL A 892 37.87 -24.82 -46.35
C VAL A 892 37.40 -24.55 -47.79
N TYR A 893 37.48 -23.30 -48.23
CA TYR A 893 36.95 -22.86 -49.53
C TYR A 893 37.76 -23.41 -50.73
N ASP A 894 39.05 -23.22 -50.69
CA ASP A 894 39.92 -23.53 -51.85
C ASP A 894 40.88 -24.72 -51.57
N LYS A 895 41.85 -24.54 -50.69
CA LYS A 895 42.89 -25.54 -50.42
C LYS A 895 42.98 -25.93 -48.99
N ASN A 896 42.76 -27.19 -48.64
CA ASN A 896 42.96 -27.68 -47.29
C ASN A 896 44.40 -27.55 -46.83
N LEU A 897 45.35 -27.84 -47.73
CA LEU A 897 46.76 -27.73 -47.48
C LEU A 897 47.46 -27.18 -48.73
N LEU A 898 48.29 -26.15 -48.56
CA LEU A 898 49.15 -25.55 -49.58
C LEU A 898 50.57 -25.55 -49.06
N ILE A 899 51.48 -26.20 -49.80
CA ILE A 899 52.91 -26.25 -49.53
C ILE A 899 53.65 -25.72 -50.74
N SER A 900 54.42 -24.65 -50.56
CA SER A 900 55.13 -24.00 -51.64
C SER A 900 56.61 -24.40 -51.81
N ALA A 901 57.14 -25.34 -51.00
CA ALA A 901 58.49 -25.86 -51.05
C ALA A 901 58.57 -27.38 -51.01
N ALA A 902 59.66 -28.04 -51.40
CA ALA A 902 59.85 -29.48 -51.35
C ALA A 902 59.78 -30.02 -49.89
N VAL A 903 58.88 -30.90 -49.61
CA VAL A 903 58.66 -31.49 -48.31
C VAL A 903 58.85 -33.00 -48.34
N SER A 904 59.50 -33.52 -47.33
CA SER A 904 59.61 -34.97 -47.08
C SER A 904 58.50 -35.40 -46.15
N TYR A 905 57.54 -36.25 -46.63
CA TYR A 905 56.40 -36.80 -45.80
C TYR A 905 56.85 -38.11 -45.22
N THR A 906 56.77 -38.22 -43.89
CA THR A 906 56.96 -39.51 -43.21
C THR A 906 55.68 -40.19 -42.80
N HIS A 907 54.60 -39.49 -42.57
CA HIS A 907 53.27 -40.04 -42.29
C HIS A 907 52.15 -39.05 -42.54
N LEU A 908 51.22 -39.32 -43.46
CA LEU A 908 49.97 -38.63 -43.66
C LEU A 908 48.82 -39.64 -43.53
N THR A 909 48.14 -39.68 -42.36
CA THR A 909 46.85 -40.37 -42.29
C THR A 909 45.80 -39.33 -42.67
N LEU A 910 45.40 -39.29 -43.94
CA LEU A 910 44.26 -38.53 -44.39
C LEU A 910 42.97 -39.19 -43.85
N PRO A 911 42.15 -38.51 -43.09
CA PRO A 911 40.78 -39.04 -42.86
C PRO A 911 40.07 -39.03 -44.22
N THR A 912 39.27 -40.06 -44.44
CA THR A 912 38.53 -40.34 -45.66
C THR A 912 37.78 -39.10 -46.17
N ILE A 913 38.18 -38.57 -47.33
CA ILE A 913 37.46 -37.49 -48.00
C ILE A 913 36.09 -38.06 -48.40
N ARG A 914 35.01 -37.62 -47.73
CA ARG A 914 33.68 -37.79 -48.34
C ARG A 914 33.53 -36.63 -49.37
N LEU A 915 33.53 -37.02 -50.62
CA LEU A 915 33.12 -36.22 -51.77
C LEU A 915 31.65 -35.87 -51.70
#